data_e3d1bef54be06bf91e43d861826a3a0b
#
_entry.id   e3d1bef54be06bf91e43d861826a3a0b
#
_cell.length_a   1.000
_cell.length_b   1.000
_cell.length_c   1.000
_cell.angle_alpha   90.00
_cell.angle_beta   90.00
_cell.angle_gamma   90.00
#
_symmetry.space_group_name_H-M   'P 1'
#
loop_
_entity.id
_entity.type
_entity.pdbx_description
1 polymer ?
#
loop_
_entity_poly.entity_id
_entity_poly.type
_entity_poly.pdbx_seq_one_letter_code
_entity_poly.pdbx_strand_id
1 'polypeptide(L)'
;MSHQSRERRRRLPALAAGALLLPVAALAFAPPAAAQGGVVYSSDFEDGTVGDWAPRGPVTLAVEDGALLTTGRSADWHGPSVDLTGVIAPGGVYEIAVSVRFADGSEGDALTTTVQRETADGTSYDSVVYRAPAGDDWTELSGEYSIASAATALTFYIESPTVDASYWIDDFTVTELEPPGIEPDIPNLKDVLADDFRIGAAIDARDITGDSGQLLSKHFNQITAENHMKPDAIQPTEGEFTFSAADELVDYAEANGMEIYGHTFLWHTGQVPEWWFEYPEGHPNAGEPLGNSDEDRQIMTDRLEAHIGALAEHYGDRIQAWDVVNEVISDNNAEVYRHSRWYEIFDGPEYVYEAFRIAREQFDAVGATDVKLFINDYGTENPGKRDNLYNLVADMLDAGVPVDGVGHQTHINLNTSITQIEDSLVKFADLGVLQAVTELDVAIGAPGAGEEFPELEARLIEQGHYLRDLFAMYREHGDLLESVTVWGLHDGRSWLRSETRPLESPLLFTDALQSKWAYWGIVDPSVLPELPDEEEPEYARVQVPLADTAPAIDGERDPAWDDASTVATEVVIEGTEDGAKADVSLLWDEAGLYALFEVADPSLDEGSANPWEQDSVEVFLNPGNTREGGYGPADGQYRVSFTNAVSVGGNGPDAGEMTSAAAVTDTGYLVEIAIAMAPGQAAIGTEHGLELQVNDGTDGARTGVRTWYDPTGLSWNTNANWGIAEFVEDVEAPGEGGGKLPTTGAALTAALAGAAVLGVLGFVLVRRRRAAADWGA
;
A
#
# COMPACT_ATOMS: atom_id res chain seq x y z
N MET A 1 7.72 -47.55 64.47
CA MET A 1 8.87 -48.39 64.06
C MET A 1 9.47 -47.71 62.82
N SER A 2 10.32 -46.76 63.01
CA SER A 2 11.78 -46.72 63.12
C SER A 2 12.48 -47.36 61.93
N HIS A 3 13.18 -46.54 61.17
CA HIS A 3 14.60 -46.49 60.89
C HIS A 3 14.84 -45.42 59.76
N GLN A 4 15.37 -44.28 60.08
CA GLN A 4 16.75 -43.78 60.12
C GLN A 4 17.69 -44.36 59.04
N SER A 5 18.19 -43.56 58.21
CA SER A 5 19.45 -42.81 58.07
C SER A 5 20.14 -43.13 56.75
N ARG A 6 20.71 -42.24 56.06
CA ARG A 6 22.03 -41.56 56.26
C ARG A 6 22.33 -40.61 55.08
N GLU A 7 22.63 -39.39 55.41
CA GLU A 7 23.33 -38.43 54.54
C GLU A 7 24.69 -38.97 54.07
N ARG A 8 24.99 -38.79 52.78
CA ARG A 8 26.38 -38.66 52.27
C ARG A 8 26.50 -37.39 51.44
N ARG A 9 27.08 -36.39 52.05
CA ARG A 9 27.63 -35.23 51.35
C ARG A 9 28.81 -35.72 50.48
N ARG A 10 28.74 -35.48 49.15
CA ARG A 10 29.89 -35.48 48.27
C ARG A 10 30.12 -34.03 47.80
N ARG A 11 31.29 -33.51 48.16
CA ARG A 11 31.86 -32.26 47.68
C ARG A 11 32.21 -32.39 46.20
N LEU A 12 31.70 -31.46 45.38
CA LEU A 12 32.18 -31.26 44.02
C LEU A 12 33.21 -30.13 44.03
N PRO A 13 34.29 -30.22 43.24
CA PRO A 13 35.26 -29.14 43.11
C PRO A 13 34.76 -28.04 42.22
N ALA A 14 35.08 -26.79 42.57
CA ALA A 14 34.85 -25.61 41.77
C ALA A 14 35.68 -25.65 40.49
N LEU A 15 35.03 -25.71 39.34
CA LEU A 15 35.63 -25.44 38.04
C LEU A 15 35.37 -23.98 37.70
N ALA A 16 36.44 -23.22 37.49
CA ALA A 16 36.41 -21.88 36.99
C ALA A 16 35.85 -21.86 35.56
N ALA A 17 34.70 -21.16 35.35
CA ALA A 17 34.18 -20.89 34.03
C ALA A 17 34.97 -19.71 33.42
N GLY A 18 35.89 -20.01 32.53
CA GLY A 18 36.42 -19.04 31.58
C GLY A 18 35.36 -18.76 30.52
N ALA A 19 34.83 -17.53 30.48
CA ALA A 19 33.99 -17.08 29.39
C ALA A 19 34.83 -16.95 28.12
N LEU A 20 34.70 -17.89 27.18
CA LEU A 20 35.08 -17.67 25.80
C LEU A 20 33.96 -16.84 25.13
N LEU A 21 34.25 -15.57 24.94
CA LEU A 21 33.53 -14.73 24.00
C LEU A 21 33.90 -15.21 22.59
N LEU A 22 33.07 -16.04 21.99
CA LEU A 22 33.07 -16.26 20.54
C LEU A 22 32.39 -15.02 19.92
N PRO A 23 33.00 -14.41 18.89
CA PRO A 23 32.31 -13.38 18.15
C PRO A 23 31.11 -14.05 17.46
N VAL A 24 29.91 -13.59 17.75
CA VAL A 24 28.73 -13.83 16.90
C VAL A 24 29.04 -13.13 15.58
N ALA A 25 29.47 -13.90 14.58
CA ALA A 25 29.47 -13.41 13.22
C ALA A 25 27.98 -13.15 12.87
N ALA A 26 27.63 -11.90 12.70
CA ALA A 26 26.42 -11.53 11.99
C ALA A 26 26.54 -12.20 10.60
N LEU A 27 25.77 -13.26 10.38
CA LEU A 27 25.51 -13.78 9.05
C LEU A 27 24.66 -12.70 8.37
N ALA A 28 25.33 -11.75 7.71
CA ALA A 28 24.68 -11.01 6.64
C ALA A 28 24.24 -12.09 5.64
N PHE A 29 22.94 -12.27 5.47
CA PHE A 29 22.41 -12.95 4.32
C PHE A 29 22.71 -12.06 3.13
N ALA A 30 23.88 -12.27 2.50
CA ALA A 30 24.04 -11.89 1.12
C ALA A 30 22.98 -12.72 0.35
N PRO A 31 22.25 -12.13 -0.60
CA PRO A 31 21.41 -12.92 -1.47
C PRO A 31 22.25 -14.08 -2.01
N PRO A 32 21.71 -15.30 -2.11
CA PRO A 32 22.47 -16.42 -2.65
C PRO A 32 23.01 -15.98 -4.01
N ALA A 33 24.32 -16.07 -4.19
CA ALA A 33 24.93 -15.82 -5.49
C ALA A 33 24.22 -16.76 -6.46
N ALA A 34 23.50 -16.20 -7.44
CA ALA A 34 22.92 -17.00 -8.52
C ALA A 34 24.00 -17.94 -9.06
N ALA A 35 23.66 -19.21 -9.24
CA ALA A 35 24.60 -20.14 -9.84
C ALA A 35 25.01 -19.57 -11.20
N GLN A 36 26.34 -19.44 -11.46
CA GLN A 36 26.81 -18.86 -12.72
C GLN A 36 26.33 -19.71 -13.87
N GLY A 37 25.34 -19.21 -14.60
CA GLY A 37 24.93 -19.71 -15.90
C GLY A 37 26.03 -19.48 -16.94
N GLY A 38 25.78 -19.88 -18.18
CA GLY A 38 26.75 -19.69 -19.27
C GLY A 38 26.71 -18.24 -19.82
N VAL A 39 27.89 -17.68 -20.16
CA VAL A 39 27.95 -16.46 -20.98
C VAL A 39 27.31 -16.74 -22.34
N VAL A 40 26.21 -16.03 -22.64
CA VAL A 40 25.45 -16.20 -23.89
C VAL A 40 25.83 -15.17 -24.96
N TYR A 41 26.46 -14.06 -24.55
CA TYR A 41 27.03 -13.04 -25.44
C TYR A 41 28.21 -12.33 -24.77
N SER A 42 29.26 -11.98 -25.54
CA SER A 42 30.39 -11.18 -25.03
C SER A 42 31.05 -10.36 -26.12
N SER A 43 31.68 -9.24 -25.75
CA SER A 43 32.53 -8.41 -26.58
C SER A 43 33.69 -7.86 -25.73
N ASP A 44 34.93 -8.20 -26.07
CA ASP A 44 36.16 -7.76 -25.41
C ASP A 44 37.03 -6.85 -26.31
N PHE A 45 36.61 -6.59 -27.52
CA PHE A 45 37.26 -5.74 -28.54
C PHE A 45 38.75 -6.04 -28.82
N GLU A 46 39.31 -7.13 -28.32
CA GLU A 46 40.70 -7.55 -28.46
C GLU A 46 41.07 -7.87 -29.90
N ASP A 47 40.10 -8.15 -30.77
CA ASP A 47 40.32 -8.37 -32.19
C ASP A 47 40.53 -7.08 -33.00
N GLY A 48 40.39 -5.89 -32.33
CA GLY A 48 40.55 -4.58 -32.93
C GLY A 48 39.36 -4.12 -33.78
N THR A 49 38.21 -4.79 -33.71
CA THR A 49 37.01 -4.43 -34.46
C THR A 49 35.87 -4.03 -33.51
N VAL A 50 34.93 -3.20 -34.02
CA VAL A 50 33.73 -2.83 -33.25
C VAL A 50 32.71 -3.97 -33.17
N GLY A 51 32.93 -5.08 -33.91
CA GLY A 51 32.03 -6.24 -33.92
C GLY A 51 30.59 -5.88 -34.28
N ASP A 52 29.65 -6.36 -33.51
CA ASP A 52 28.21 -6.11 -33.67
C ASP A 52 27.75 -4.78 -33.12
N TRP A 53 28.65 -3.98 -32.53
CA TRP A 53 28.32 -2.67 -31.97
C TRP A 53 28.08 -1.63 -33.04
N ALA A 54 27.03 -0.85 -32.88
CA ALA A 54 26.60 0.19 -33.79
C ALA A 54 26.44 1.56 -33.08
N PRO A 55 26.62 2.68 -33.83
CA PRO A 55 26.38 3.99 -33.25
C PRO A 55 24.88 4.24 -33.06
N ARG A 56 24.46 4.58 -31.84
CA ARG A 56 23.15 5.11 -31.52
C ARG A 56 23.22 6.65 -31.53
N GLY A 57 22.61 7.24 -32.54
CA GLY A 57 22.78 8.66 -32.87
C GLY A 57 24.08 8.97 -33.61
N PRO A 58 24.44 10.27 -33.84
CA PRO A 58 25.59 10.68 -34.60
C PRO A 58 26.90 10.60 -33.79
N VAL A 59 27.27 9.44 -33.30
CA VAL A 59 28.51 9.16 -32.57
C VAL A 59 29.53 8.44 -33.44
N THR A 60 30.80 8.54 -33.06
CA THR A 60 31.89 7.77 -33.67
C THR A 60 32.33 6.69 -32.70
N LEU A 61 32.36 5.45 -33.18
CA LEU A 61 32.91 4.31 -32.49
C LEU A 61 34.25 3.92 -33.07
N ALA A 62 35.27 3.74 -32.23
CA ALA A 62 36.60 3.30 -32.64
C ALA A 62 37.17 2.33 -31.59
N VAL A 63 37.85 1.27 -32.05
CA VAL A 63 38.58 0.38 -31.11
C VAL A 63 40.05 0.83 -31.07
N GLU A 64 40.52 1.10 -29.87
CA GLU A 64 41.93 1.47 -29.60
C GLU A 64 42.37 0.71 -28.32
N ASP A 65 43.55 0.11 -28.35
CA ASP A 65 44.14 -0.62 -27.23
C ASP A 65 43.21 -1.71 -26.59
N GLY A 66 42.38 -2.37 -27.44
CA GLY A 66 41.50 -3.43 -27.00
C GLY A 66 40.16 -2.97 -26.43
N ALA A 67 39.84 -1.67 -26.43
CA ALA A 67 38.58 -1.15 -25.87
C ALA A 67 37.83 -0.29 -26.89
N LEU A 68 36.51 -0.16 -26.79
CA LEU A 68 35.65 0.63 -27.66
C LEU A 68 35.49 2.06 -27.15
N LEU A 69 36.03 3.02 -27.90
CA LEU A 69 35.88 4.48 -27.65
C LEU A 69 34.62 5.01 -28.32
N THR A 70 33.81 5.73 -27.56
CA THR A 70 32.68 6.52 -28.06
C THR A 70 32.97 7.99 -27.97
N THR A 71 32.85 8.71 -29.11
CA THR A 71 33.08 10.15 -29.22
C THR A 71 32.04 10.86 -30.07
N GLY A 72 31.99 12.20 -29.98
CA GLY A 72 31.10 13.00 -30.81
C GLY A 72 29.64 12.98 -30.44
N ARG A 73 29.34 12.64 -29.19
CA ARG A 73 27.99 12.69 -28.63
C ARG A 73 27.44 14.12 -28.65
N SER A 74 26.11 14.26 -28.78
CA SER A 74 25.41 15.55 -28.79
C SER A 74 24.01 15.48 -28.21
N ALA A 75 23.65 14.33 -27.59
CA ALA A 75 22.50 14.15 -26.74
C ALA A 75 22.82 13.08 -25.67
N ASP A 76 22.11 13.09 -24.57
CA ASP A 76 22.28 12.18 -23.45
C ASP A 76 22.17 10.69 -23.86
N TRP A 77 21.19 10.33 -24.68
CA TRP A 77 20.94 9.00 -25.18
C TRP A 77 21.83 8.53 -26.34
N HIS A 78 22.75 9.36 -26.82
CA HIS A 78 23.72 8.97 -27.86
C HIS A 78 24.83 8.10 -27.25
N GLY A 79 25.17 6.99 -27.91
CA GLY A 79 26.20 6.09 -27.41
C GLY A 79 26.44 4.86 -28.29
N PRO A 80 27.23 3.92 -27.82
CA PRO A 80 27.38 2.61 -28.46
C PRO A 80 26.16 1.74 -28.13
N SER A 81 25.72 0.92 -29.10
CA SER A 81 24.60 0.00 -28.92
C SER A 81 24.88 -1.36 -29.56
N VAL A 82 24.28 -2.40 -29.03
CA VAL A 82 24.36 -3.77 -29.55
C VAL A 82 22.98 -4.43 -29.54
N ASP A 83 22.70 -5.21 -30.59
CA ASP A 83 21.45 -5.96 -30.71
C ASP A 83 21.51 -7.26 -29.89
N LEU A 84 20.63 -7.41 -28.91
CA LEU A 84 20.46 -8.59 -28.08
C LEU A 84 19.19 -9.39 -28.42
N THR A 85 18.55 -9.11 -29.56
CA THR A 85 17.37 -9.83 -30.04
C THR A 85 17.73 -11.30 -30.25
N GLY A 86 17.03 -12.20 -29.56
CA GLY A 86 17.29 -13.65 -29.58
C GLY A 86 18.48 -14.11 -28.70
N VAL A 87 19.21 -13.19 -28.06
CA VAL A 87 20.15 -13.50 -26.99
C VAL A 87 19.41 -13.66 -25.67
N ILE A 88 18.54 -12.70 -25.35
CA ILE A 88 17.69 -12.70 -24.15
C ILE A 88 16.35 -13.32 -24.50
N ALA A 89 15.99 -14.40 -23.82
CA ALA A 89 14.74 -15.12 -24.00
C ALA A 89 13.71 -14.76 -22.91
N PRO A 90 12.39 -14.79 -23.21
CA PRO A 90 11.35 -14.60 -22.21
C PRO A 90 11.48 -15.61 -21.07
N GLY A 91 11.31 -15.14 -19.83
CA GLY A 91 11.38 -15.95 -18.61
C GLY A 91 12.80 -16.31 -18.15
N GLY A 92 13.84 -15.98 -18.94
CA GLY A 92 15.24 -16.08 -18.48
C GLY A 92 15.64 -14.86 -17.66
N VAL A 93 16.55 -15.06 -16.70
CA VAL A 93 17.21 -14.00 -15.95
C VAL A 93 18.66 -13.91 -16.42
N TYR A 94 19.12 -12.70 -16.71
CA TYR A 94 20.43 -12.45 -17.28
C TYR A 94 21.18 -11.40 -16.46
N GLU A 95 22.44 -11.61 -16.18
CA GLU A 95 23.35 -10.55 -15.75
C GLU A 95 23.95 -9.87 -16.99
N ILE A 96 23.81 -8.56 -17.10
CA ILE A 96 24.45 -7.74 -18.13
C ILE A 96 25.52 -6.90 -17.45
N ALA A 97 26.79 -7.14 -17.80
CA ALA A 97 27.92 -6.45 -17.24
C ALA A 97 28.77 -5.81 -18.34
N VAL A 98 29.39 -4.65 -18.02
CA VAL A 98 30.30 -3.92 -18.90
C VAL A 98 31.30 -3.11 -18.09
N SER A 99 32.57 -3.16 -18.44
CA SER A 99 33.59 -2.23 -17.92
C SER A 99 33.52 -0.89 -18.65
N VAL A 100 33.50 0.20 -17.88
CA VAL A 100 33.40 1.56 -18.44
C VAL A 100 34.41 2.52 -17.79
N ARG A 101 34.85 3.57 -18.54
CA ARG A 101 35.57 4.71 -17.98
C ARG A 101 35.42 5.92 -18.88
N PHE A 102 35.51 7.11 -18.33
CA PHE A 102 35.57 8.32 -19.17
C PHE A 102 36.94 8.45 -19.86
N ALA A 103 36.96 9.05 -21.05
CA ALA A 103 38.18 9.31 -21.78
C ALA A 103 38.94 10.51 -21.19
N ASP A 104 40.28 10.51 -21.30
CA ASP A 104 41.14 11.56 -20.77
C ASP A 104 40.69 12.97 -21.23
N GLY A 105 40.43 13.84 -20.27
CA GLY A 105 39.96 15.20 -20.51
C GLY A 105 38.46 15.33 -20.86
N SER A 106 37.70 14.28 -20.70
CA SER A 106 36.23 14.28 -20.76
C SER A 106 35.64 14.64 -19.39
N GLU A 107 34.70 15.56 -19.36
CA GLU A 107 33.96 15.90 -18.14
C GLU A 107 32.72 15.04 -18.10
N GLY A 108 32.72 13.98 -17.29
CA GLY A 108 31.58 13.07 -17.04
C GLY A 108 31.64 12.54 -15.64
N ASP A 109 30.49 12.24 -15.04
CA ASP A 109 30.35 11.76 -13.64
C ASP A 109 29.54 10.49 -13.51
N ALA A 110 28.72 10.16 -14.51
CA ALA A 110 27.87 8.97 -14.47
C ALA A 110 27.58 8.39 -15.86
N LEU A 111 27.37 7.07 -15.90
CA LEU A 111 26.90 6.33 -17.07
C LEU A 111 25.64 5.52 -16.71
N THR A 112 24.78 5.33 -17.69
CA THR A 112 23.58 4.50 -17.59
C THR A 112 23.64 3.43 -18.66
N THR A 113 23.31 2.20 -18.29
CA THR A 113 23.13 1.10 -19.24
C THR A 113 21.63 0.81 -19.39
N THR A 114 21.14 0.77 -20.62
CA THR A 114 19.70 0.68 -20.93
C THR A 114 19.45 -0.36 -22.01
N VAL A 115 18.35 -1.10 -21.88
CA VAL A 115 17.80 -1.95 -22.95
C VAL A 115 16.56 -1.28 -23.53
N GLN A 116 16.62 -0.91 -24.82
CA GLN A 116 15.42 -0.57 -25.58
C GLN A 116 14.73 -1.86 -25.97
N ARG A 117 13.49 -2.04 -25.51
CA ARG A 117 12.65 -3.19 -25.81
C ARG A 117 11.49 -2.77 -26.72
N GLU A 118 11.36 -3.42 -27.85
CA GLU A 118 10.24 -3.23 -28.79
C GLU A 118 9.29 -4.42 -28.72
N THR A 119 8.01 -4.15 -28.60
CA THR A 119 6.94 -5.14 -28.58
C THR A 119 5.83 -4.75 -29.58
N ALA A 120 4.79 -5.57 -29.71
CA ALA A 120 3.61 -5.20 -30.50
C ALA A 120 2.87 -3.98 -29.96
N ASP A 121 3.02 -3.70 -28.64
CA ASP A 121 2.31 -2.64 -27.92
C ASP A 121 3.10 -1.33 -27.86
N GLY A 122 4.38 -1.32 -28.22
CA GLY A 122 5.22 -0.14 -28.25
C GLY A 122 6.69 -0.39 -27.92
N THR A 123 7.39 0.70 -27.58
CA THR A 123 8.80 0.69 -27.21
C THR A 123 8.96 1.16 -25.76
N SER A 124 9.72 0.41 -24.95
CA SER A 124 10.17 0.79 -23.61
C SER A 124 11.68 0.96 -23.56
N TYR A 125 12.17 1.63 -22.53
CA TYR A 125 13.58 1.87 -22.25
C TYR A 125 13.86 1.45 -20.82
N ASP A 126 14.35 0.25 -20.65
CA ASP A 126 14.52 -0.42 -19.35
C ASP A 126 15.97 -0.19 -18.90
N SER A 127 16.20 0.61 -17.85
CA SER A 127 17.55 0.81 -17.29
C SER A 127 18.01 -0.44 -16.57
N VAL A 128 19.19 -0.96 -16.93
CA VAL A 128 19.86 -2.06 -16.22
C VAL A 128 20.65 -1.51 -15.05
N VAL A 129 21.44 -0.44 -15.29
CA VAL A 129 22.14 0.31 -14.26
C VAL A 129 21.91 1.80 -14.50
N TYR A 130 21.32 2.51 -13.57
CA TYR A 130 20.95 3.92 -13.74
C TYR A 130 21.95 4.84 -13.06
N ARG A 131 22.52 5.79 -13.85
CA ARG A 131 23.42 6.86 -13.39
C ARG A 131 24.52 6.41 -12.43
N ALA A 132 25.15 5.26 -12.72
CA ALA A 132 26.26 4.79 -11.91
C ALA A 132 27.45 5.75 -12.02
N PRO A 133 28.08 6.13 -10.89
CA PRO A 133 29.28 6.95 -10.91
C PRO A 133 30.41 6.25 -11.70
N ALA A 134 31.03 6.97 -12.59
CA ALA A 134 32.18 6.53 -13.35
C ALA A 134 33.23 7.67 -13.44
N GLY A 135 34.48 7.30 -13.52
CA GLY A 135 35.63 8.22 -13.60
C GLY A 135 36.62 7.86 -14.71
N ASP A 136 37.87 8.24 -14.53
CA ASP A 136 38.97 7.92 -15.45
C ASP A 136 39.49 6.49 -15.27
N ASP A 137 39.18 5.84 -14.15
CA ASP A 137 39.52 4.45 -13.89
C ASP A 137 38.40 3.52 -14.37
N TRP A 138 38.75 2.29 -14.76
CA TRP A 138 37.77 1.29 -15.15
C TRP A 138 36.84 0.94 -14.00
N THR A 139 35.54 0.99 -14.26
CA THR A 139 34.45 0.64 -13.34
C THR A 139 33.56 -0.38 -14.04
N GLU A 140 33.25 -1.48 -13.38
CA GLU A 140 32.26 -2.45 -13.87
C GLU A 140 30.86 -1.97 -13.51
N LEU A 141 29.97 -1.92 -14.50
CA LEU A 141 28.54 -1.74 -14.33
C LEU A 141 27.88 -3.07 -14.62
N SER A 142 27.20 -3.63 -13.64
CA SER A 142 26.50 -4.92 -13.73
C SER A 142 25.11 -4.82 -13.14
N GLY A 143 24.12 -5.45 -13.79
CA GLY A 143 22.75 -5.52 -13.31
C GLY A 143 21.99 -6.70 -13.92
N GLU A 144 20.96 -7.15 -13.21
CA GLU A 144 20.07 -8.20 -13.69
C GLU A 144 19.04 -7.64 -14.68
N TYR A 145 18.72 -8.42 -15.71
CA TYR A 145 17.70 -8.07 -16.69
C TYR A 145 16.88 -9.31 -17.09
N SER A 146 15.56 -9.13 -17.18
CA SER A 146 14.64 -10.18 -17.63
C SER A 146 13.50 -9.58 -18.45
N ILE A 147 12.87 -10.39 -19.30
CA ILE A 147 11.65 -10.04 -20.01
C ILE A 147 10.58 -11.12 -19.80
N ALA A 148 9.35 -10.69 -19.49
CA ALA A 148 8.22 -11.60 -19.27
C ALA A 148 7.65 -12.17 -20.58
N SER A 149 7.73 -11.40 -21.68
CA SER A 149 7.18 -11.78 -23.00
C SER A 149 8.18 -11.52 -24.12
N ALA A 150 7.99 -12.19 -25.27
CA ALA A 150 8.88 -12.02 -26.39
C ALA A 150 8.87 -10.58 -26.95
N ALA A 151 10.06 -9.99 -27.04
CA ALA A 151 10.26 -8.72 -27.72
C ALA A 151 10.50 -8.92 -29.23
N THR A 152 10.07 -7.97 -30.03
CA THR A 152 10.36 -7.95 -31.48
C THR A 152 11.77 -7.45 -31.77
N ALA A 153 12.32 -6.60 -30.88
CA ALA A 153 13.72 -6.19 -30.86
C ALA A 153 14.17 -5.85 -29.44
N LEU A 154 15.44 -6.14 -29.12
CA LEU A 154 16.13 -5.77 -27.89
C LEU A 154 17.46 -5.13 -28.25
N THR A 155 17.66 -3.87 -27.88
CA THR A 155 18.90 -3.13 -28.16
C THR A 155 19.48 -2.62 -26.82
N PHE A 156 20.60 -3.16 -26.41
CA PHE A 156 21.37 -2.61 -25.29
C PHE A 156 22.17 -1.39 -25.76
N TYR A 157 22.25 -0.36 -24.93
CA TYR A 157 23.08 0.81 -25.19
C TYR A 157 23.55 1.49 -23.91
N ILE A 158 24.57 2.33 -24.04
CA ILE A 158 25.15 3.05 -22.92
C ILE A 158 25.01 4.54 -23.17
N GLU A 159 24.57 5.28 -22.19
CA GLU A 159 24.30 6.72 -22.24
C GLU A 159 24.93 7.46 -21.06
N SER A 160 25.03 8.78 -21.16
CA SER A 160 25.54 9.64 -20.09
C SER A 160 24.74 10.95 -20.04
N PRO A 161 24.38 11.45 -18.84
CA PRO A 161 23.76 12.75 -18.68
C PRO A 161 24.66 13.90 -19.15
N THR A 162 26.00 13.72 -19.21
CA THR A 162 26.91 14.66 -19.76
C THR A 162 26.99 14.50 -21.28
N VAL A 163 26.31 15.39 -21.99
CA VAL A 163 25.95 15.25 -23.42
C VAL A 163 27.15 15.07 -24.37
N ASP A 164 28.27 15.72 -24.10
CA ASP A 164 29.48 15.71 -24.94
C ASP A 164 30.62 14.83 -24.38
N ALA A 165 30.34 14.11 -23.28
CA ALA A 165 31.32 13.19 -22.68
C ALA A 165 31.73 12.09 -23.65
N SER A 166 33.03 11.78 -23.70
CA SER A 166 33.58 10.64 -24.39
C SER A 166 34.02 9.57 -23.39
N TYR A 167 33.73 8.33 -23.70
CA TYR A 167 33.99 7.21 -22.77
C TYR A 167 34.41 5.95 -23.50
N TRP A 168 35.07 5.07 -22.77
CA TRP A 168 35.50 3.77 -23.17
C TRP A 168 34.58 2.71 -22.57
N ILE A 169 34.38 1.60 -23.31
CA ILE A 169 33.77 0.40 -22.81
C ILE A 169 34.60 -0.82 -23.18
N ASP A 170 34.54 -1.85 -22.33
CA ASP A 170 35.27 -3.12 -22.51
C ASP A 170 34.56 -4.25 -21.76
N ASP A 171 35.00 -5.50 -21.97
CA ASP A 171 34.54 -6.70 -21.26
C ASP A 171 32.99 -6.82 -21.13
N PHE A 172 32.27 -6.46 -22.20
CA PHE A 172 30.81 -6.61 -22.21
C PHE A 172 30.38 -8.07 -22.19
N THR A 173 29.54 -8.46 -21.25
CA THR A 173 29.00 -9.81 -21.14
C THR A 173 27.50 -9.81 -20.87
N VAL A 174 26.80 -10.82 -21.43
CA VAL A 174 25.47 -11.24 -21.05
C VAL A 174 25.56 -12.68 -20.58
N THR A 175 25.30 -12.90 -19.31
CA THR A 175 25.36 -14.23 -18.68
C THR A 175 23.97 -14.66 -18.30
N GLU A 176 23.50 -15.78 -18.83
CA GLU A 176 22.24 -16.38 -18.39
C GLU A 176 22.43 -16.94 -16.98
N LEU A 177 21.61 -16.49 -16.04
CA LEU A 177 21.63 -16.94 -14.67
C LEU A 177 20.70 -18.15 -14.53
N GLU A 178 21.16 -19.23 -13.94
CA GLU A 178 20.25 -20.29 -13.53
C GLU A 178 19.51 -19.80 -12.27
N PRO A 179 18.16 -19.73 -12.29
CA PRO A 179 17.41 -19.42 -11.09
C PRO A 179 17.81 -20.37 -9.95
N PRO A 180 17.92 -19.91 -8.72
CA PRO A 180 18.39 -20.75 -7.60
C PRO A 180 17.45 -21.90 -7.25
N GLY A 181 16.38 -22.15 -7.99
CA GLY A 181 15.36 -23.15 -7.67
C GLY A 181 14.65 -22.85 -6.35
N ILE A 182 13.68 -23.66 -5.97
CA ILE A 182 13.03 -23.48 -4.66
C ILE A 182 13.96 -23.90 -3.51
N GLU A 183 13.75 -23.31 -2.32
CA GLU A 183 14.45 -23.69 -1.09
C GLU A 183 13.86 -25.01 -0.54
N PRO A 184 14.59 -26.15 -0.62
CA PRO A 184 13.99 -27.45 -0.26
C PRO A 184 13.90 -27.66 1.26
N ASP A 185 14.77 -27.03 2.04
CA ASP A 185 15.00 -27.32 3.47
C ASP A 185 14.24 -26.37 4.41
N ILE A 186 13.47 -25.38 3.89
CA ILE A 186 12.64 -24.51 4.73
C ILE A 186 11.32 -25.21 5.10
N PRO A 187 10.70 -24.91 6.27
CA PRO A 187 9.43 -25.48 6.70
C PRO A 187 8.31 -25.25 5.70
N ASN A 188 7.37 -26.17 5.56
CA ASN A 188 6.22 -25.95 4.69
C ASN A 188 5.15 -25.10 5.42
N LEU A 189 4.64 -24.05 4.82
CA LEU A 189 3.56 -23.22 5.40
C LEU A 189 2.35 -24.07 5.81
N LYS A 190 1.88 -24.92 4.92
CA LYS A 190 0.73 -25.79 5.17
C LYS A 190 0.89 -26.76 6.35
N ASP A 191 2.13 -27.15 6.68
CA ASP A 191 2.41 -28.03 7.82
C ASP A 191 2.49 -27.21 9.13
N VAL A 192 3.03 -25.98 9.05
CA VAL A 192 3.13 -25.07 10.20
C VAL A 192 1.77 -24.55 10.63
N LEU A 193 0.84 -24.39 9.69
CA LEU A 193 -0.52 -23.85 9.91
C LEU A 193 -1.60 -24.95 9.97
N ALA A 194 -1.22 -26.23 9.96
CA ALA A 194 -2.14 -27.36 9.82
C ALA A 194 -3.21 -27.46 10.92
N ASP A 195 -2.90 -27.00 12.12
CA ASP A 195 -3.81 -27.03 13.27
C ASP A 195 -4.70 -25.76 13.37
N ASP A 196 -4.46 -24.75 12.52
CA ASP A 196 -5.12 -23.45 12.59
C ASP A 196 -6.15 -23.30 11.44
N PHE A 197 -5.69 -23.29 10.18
CA PHE A 197 -6.51 -23.12 8.97
C PHE A 197 -5.75 -23.59 7.72
N ARG A 198 -6.44 -23.67 6.59
CA ARG A 198 -5.79 -23.90 5.29
C ARG A 198 -5.05 -22.66 4.82
N ILE A 199 -3.90 -22.88 4.18
CA ILE A 199 -3.15 -21.80 3.50
C ILE A 199 -3.23 -21.97 1.99
N GLY A 200 -3.75 -20.95 1.31
CA GLY A 200 -3.97 -20.94 -0.14
C GLY A 200 -3.10 -19.93 -0.87
N ALA A 201 -3.04 -20.06 -2.20
CA ALA A 201 -2.48 -19.07 -3.10
C ALA A 201 -3.39 -18.86 -4.32
N ALA A 202 -3.54 -17.59 -4.75
CA ALA A 202 -4.12 -17.28 -6.05
C ALA A 202 -3.08 -17.58 -7.14
N ILE A 203 -3.49 -18.29 -8.20
CA ILE A 203 -2.58 -18.83 -9.22
C ILE A 203 -3.17 -18.74 -10.63
N ASP A 204 -2.28 -18.89 -11.61
CA ASP A 204 -2.64 -19.18 -13.00
C ASP A 204 -1.85 -20.38 -13.55
N ALA A 205 -2.05 -20.69 -14.84
CA ALA A 205 -1.42 -21.84 -15.49
C ALA A 205 0.13 -21.85 -15.47
N ARG A 206 0.76 -20.69 -15.27
CA ARG A 206 2.23 -20.58 -15.15
C ARG A 206 2.74 -21.08 -13.80
N ASP A 207 1.89 -21.02 -12.79
CA ASP A 207 2.24 -21.33 -11.40
C ASP A 207 2.15 -22.83 -11.08
N ILE A 208 1.59 -23.66 -11.97
CA ILE A 208 1.46 -25.10 -11.81
C ILE A 208 2.57 -25.92 -12.48
N THR A 209 3.58 -25.27 -13.06
CA THR A 209 4.67 -25.91 -13.79
C THR A 209 6.04 -25.55 -13.21
N GLY A 210 7.06 -26.38 -13.49
CA GLY A 210 8.43 -26.11 -13.11
C GLY A 210 8.62 -25.88 -11.59
N ASP A 211 9.48 -24.93 -11.25
CA ASP A 211 9.79 -24.60 -9.86
C ASP A 211 8.62 -23.90 -9.15
N SER A 212 7.81 -23.10 -9.86
CA SER A 212 6.59 -22.52 -9.32
C SER A 212 5.61 -23.60 -8.83
N GLY A 213 5.39 -24.66 -9.64
CA GLY A 213 4.56 -25.79 -9.24
C GLY A 213 5.13 -26.57 -8.05
N GLN A 214 6.46 -26.66 -7.94
CA GLN A 214 7.11 -27.26 -6.78
C GLN A 214 6.93 -26.37 -5.52
N LEU A 215 7.08 -25.05 -5.63
CA LEU A 215 6.84 -24.09 -4.54
C LEU A 215 5.39 -24.17 -4.06
N LEU A 216 4.43 -24.12 -5.00
CA LEU A 216 3.01 -24.20 -4.71
C LEU A 216 2.67 -25.50 -3.96
N SER A 217 3.08 -26.66 -4.49
CA SER A 217 2.79 -27.97 -3.88
C SER A 217 3.50 -28.16 -2.53
N LYS A 218 4.65 -27.50 -2.32
CA LYS A 218 5.40 -27.55 -1.06
C LYS A 218 4.69 -26.78 0.06
N HIS A 219 4.25 -25.57 -0.22
CA HIS A 219 3.84 -24.61 0.82
C HIS A 219 2.32 -24.51 1.01
N PHE A 220 1.51 -24.81 0.01
CA PHE A 220 0.08 -24.53 0.01
C PHE A 220 -0.76 -25.82 -0.04
N ASN A 221 -1.96 -25.77 0.50
CA ASN A 221 -2.96 -26.86 0.48
C ASN A 221 -4.33 -26.40 -0.03
N GLN A 222 -4.41 -25.17 -0.57
CA GLN A 222 -5.57 -24.62 -1.26
C GLN A 222 -5.10 -23.75 -2.43
N ILE A 223 -5.90 -23.68 -3.49
CA ILE A 223 -5.72 -22.76 -4.59
C ILE A 223 -6.96 -21.92 -4.85
N THR A 224 -6.78 -20.73 -5.42
CA THR A 224 -7.83 -19.93 -6.07
C THR A 224 -7.36 -19.60 -7.48
N ALA A 225 -8.22 -19.78 -8.49
CA ALA A 225 -7.91 -19.36 -9.84
C ALA A 225 -8.01 -17.84 -9.96
N GLU A 226 -6.86 -17.14 -10.09
CA GLU A 226 -6.82 -15.66 -10.12
C GLU A 226 -7.77 -15.06 -11.17
N ASN A 227 -7.80 -15.63 -12.37
CA ASN A 227 -8.62 -15.12 -13.49
C ASN A 227 -9.42 -16.20 -14.23
N HIS A 228 -8.99 -17.46 -14.23
CA HIS A 228 -9.49 -18.50 -15.13
C HIS A 228 -10.91 -18.99 -14.81
N MET A 229 -11.49 -18.58 -13.66
CA MET A 229 -12.88 -18.92 -13.26
C MET A 229 -13.81 -17.70 -13.27
N LYS A 230 -13.33 -16.52 -13.67
CA LYS A 230 -14.15 -15.31 -13.81
C LYS A 230 -15.07 -15.41 -15.04
N PRO A 231 -16.17 -14.64 -15.07
CA PRO A 231 -17.19 -14.75 -16.14
C PRO A 231 -16.65 -14.60 -17.56
N ASP A 232 -15.68 -13.72 -17.82
CA ASP A 232 -15.09 -13.52 -19.15
C ASP A 232 -14.23 -14.71 -19.59
N ALA A 233 -13.59 -15.41 -18.67
CA ALA A 233 -12.80 -16.60 -18.96
C ALA A 233 -13.68 -17.84 -19.17
N ILE A 234 -14.74 -17.99 -18.38
CA ILE A 234 -15.64 -19.16 -18.44
C ILE A 234 -16.66 -19.03 -19.57
N GLN A 235 -17.23 -17.84 -19.76
CA GLN A 235 -18.30 -17.62 -20.74
C GLN A 235 -18.10 -16.32 -21.53
N PRO A 236 -17.06 -16.26 -22.38
CA PRO A 236 -16.75 -15.05 -23.16
C PRO A 236 -17.88 -14.64 -24.11
N THR A 237 -18.70 -15.58 -24.55
CA THR A 237 -19.85 -15.40 -25.43
C THR A 237 -21.07 -16.07 -24.80
N GLU A 238 -22.27 -15.45 -24.91
CA GLU A 238 -23.52 -15.99 -24.37
C GLU A 238 -23.77 -17.42 -24.87
N GLY A 239 -23.88 -18.37 -23.94
CA GLY A 239 -24.13 -19.78 -24.20
C GLY A 239 -22.90 -20.60 -24.66
N GLU A 240 -21.71 -19.98 -24.76
CA GLU A 240 -20.46 -20.68 -25.10
C GLU A 240 -19.53 -20.75 -23.89
N PHE A 241 -19.28 -21.95 -23.37
CA PHE A 241 -18.47 -22.14 -22.16
C PHE A 241 -17.07 -22.68 -22.50
N THR A 242 -16.06 -22.16 -21.79
CA THR A 242 -14.64 -22.53 -21.94
C THR A 242 -14.05 -22.89 -20.59
N PHE A 243 -13.93 -24.20 -20.31
CA PHE A 243 -13.43 -24.67 -19.02
C PHE A 243 -11.94 -25.06 -19.03
N SER A 244 -11.33 -25.24 -20.22
CA SER A 244 -10.02 -25.89 -20.34
C SER A 244 -8.91 -25.27 -19.52
N ALA A 245 -8.87 -23.94 -19.40
CA ALA A 245 -7.83 -23.26 -18.61
C ALA A 245 -8.06 -23.42 -17.09
N ALA A 246 -9.31 -23.40 -16.66
CA ALA A 246 -9.66 -23.65 -15.27
C ALA A 246 -9.49 -25.15 -14.90
N ASP A 247 -9.81 -26.07 -15.84
CA ASP A 247 -9.61 -27.52 -15.66
C ASP A 247 -8.15 -27.87 -15.38
N GLU A 248 -7.18 -27.21 -16.04
CA GLU A 248 -5.75 -27.43 -15.77
C GLU A 248 -5.38 -27.14 -14.31
N LEU A 249 -5.95 -26.09 -13.71
CA LEU A 249 -5.72 -25.71 -12.31
C LEU A 249 -6.42 -26.70 -11.37
N VAL A 250 -7.66 -27.06 -11.68
CA VAL A 250 -8.45 -28.02 -10.89
C VAL A 250 -7.77 -29.40 -10.88
N ASP A 251 -7.37 -29.91 -12.05
CA ASP A 251 -6.68 -31.19 -12.16
C ASP A 251 -5.33 -31.20 -11.42
N TYR A 252 -4.59 -30.07 -11.46
CA TYR A 252 -3.35 -29.94 -10.71
C TYR A 252 -3.61 -29.96 -9.19
N ALA A 253 -4.61 -29.22 -8.71
CA ALA A 253 -4.96 -29.17 -7.28
C ALA A 253 -5.35 -30.57 -6.77
N GLU A 254 -6.23 -31.30 -7.49
CA GLU A 254 -6.62 -32.65 -7.15
C GLU A 254 -5.42 -33.62 -7.12
N ALA A 255 -4.55 -33.54 -8.12
CA ALA A 255 -3.35 -34.38 -8.19
C ALA A 255 -2.37 -34.16 -7.02
N ASN A 256 -2.39 -32.96 -6.42
CA ASN A 256 -1.54 -32.58 -5.28
C ASN A 256 -2.30 -32.57 -3.93
N GLY A 257 -3.58 -32.97 -3.91
CA GLY A 257 -4.39 -33.07 -2.68
C GLY A 257 -4.68 -31.69 -2.07
N MET A 258 -4.87 -30.67 -2.91
CA MET A 258 -5.24 -29.31 -2.53
C MET A 258 -6.74 -29.11 -2.66
N GLU A 259 -7.32 -28.30 -1.78
CA GLU A 259 -8.68 -27.80 -1.97
C GLU A 259 -8.72 -26.62 -2.94
N ILE A 260 -9.91 -26.33 -3.46
CA ILE A 260 -10.09 -25.27 -4.47
C ILE A 260 -11.18 -24.34 -3.98
N TYR A 261 -10.84 -23.05 -3.99
CA TYR A 261 -11.76 -21.97 -3.71
C TYR A 261 -12.06 -21.25 -5.04
N GLY A 262 -13.31 -21.32 -5.52
CA GLY A 262 -13.75 -20.77 -6.79
C GLY A 262 -14.00 -19.27 -6.73
N HIS A 263 -13.48 -18.52 -7.69
CA HIS A 263 -13.59 -17.07 -7.78
C HIS A 263 -13.85 -16.64 -9.22
N THR A 264 -14.97 -16.03 -9.56
CA THR A 264 -16.20 -15.69 -8.88
C THR A 264 -17.36 -15.76 -9.89
N PHE A 265 -18.62 -15.97 -9.44
CA PHE A 265 -19.74 -15.99 -10.39
C PHE A 265 -20.15 -14.59 -10.85
N LEU A 266 -20.23 -13.61 -9.93
CA LEU A 266 -20.65 -12.24 -10.21
C LEU A 266 -19.63 -11.23 -9.73
N TRP A 267 -19.30 -10.28 -10.60
CA TRP A 267 -18.47 -9.14 -10.28
C TRP A 267 -18.94 -7.90 -11.06
N HIS A 268 -18.43 -6.72 -10.71
CA HIS A 268 -18.87 -5.45 -11.31
C HIS A 268 -17.87 -4.88 -12.33
N THR A 269 -16.70 -5.55 -12.55
CA THR A 269 -15.60 -5.04 -13.38
C THR A 269 -15.70 -5.46 -14.83
N GLY A 270 -14.74 -5.02 -15.65
CA GLY A 270 -14.61 -5.39 -17.07
C GLY A 270 -14.33 -6.87 -17.36
N GLN A 271 -14.16 -7.71 -16.32
CA GLN A 271 -14.08 -9.18 -16.46
C GLN A 271 -15.46 -9.86 -16.44
N VAL A 272 -16.52 -9.08 -16.60
CA VAL A 272 -17.88 -9.54 -16.97
C VAL A 272 -18.16 -9.04 -18.38
N PRO A 273 -18.33 -9.90 -19.38
CA PRO A 273 -18.56 -9.48 -20.78
C PRO A 273 -19.78 -8.61 -20.95
N GLU A 274 -19.73 -7.64 -21.86
CA GLU A 274 -20.81 -6.67 -22.11
C GLU A 274 -22.14 -7.33 -22.47
N TRP A 275 -22.14 -8.49 -23.15
CA TRP A 275 -23.37 -9.21 -23.51
C TRP A 275 -24.26 -9.55 -22.31
N TRP A 276 -23.70 -9.66 -21.13
CA TRP A 276 -24.49 -9.85 -19.89
C TRP A 276 -25.51 -8.76 -19.66
N PHE A 277 -25.25 -7.57 -20.12
CA PHE A 277 -26.05 -6.37 -19.86
C PHE A 277 -26.77 -5.85 -21.10
N GLU A 278 -26.82 -6.64 -22.19
CA GLU A 278 -27.49 -6.34 -23.44
C GLU A 278 -28.64 -7.30 -23.70
N TYR A 279 -29.62 -6.89 -24.50
CA TYR A 279 -30.67 -7.80 -24.95
C TYR A 279 -30.10 -8.92 -25.82
N PRO A 280 -30.53 -10.20 -25.61
CA PRO A 280 -29.96 -11.35 -26.29
C PRO A 280 -30.29 -11.36 -27.80
N GLU A 281 -29.52 -12.15 -28.57
CA GLU A 281 -29.77 -12.36 -30.00
C GLU A 281 -31.20 -12.88 -30.22
N GLY A 282 -31.92 -12.29 -31.18
CA GLY A 282 -33.32 -12.62 -31.49
C GLY A 282 -34.35 -11.81 -30.72
N HIS A 283 -33.95 -11.02 -29.70
CA HIS A 283 -34.82 -10.04 -29.09
C HIS A 283 -35.01 -8.82 -30.00
N PRO A 284 -36.23 -8.12 -30.00
CA PRO A 284 -36.44 -6.93 -30.84
C PRO A 284 -35.43 -5.81 -30.64
N ASN A 285 -34.81 -5.72 -29.45
CA ASN A 285 -33.80 -4.74 -29.07
C ASN A 285 -32.39 -5.35 -28.98
N ALA A 286 -32.12 -6.49 -29.65
CA ALA A 286 -30.84 -7.22 -29.53
C ALA A 286 -29.60 -6.30 -29.63
N GLY A 287 -28.69 -6.40 -28.64
CA GLY A 287 -27.47 -5.60 -28.55
C GLY A 287 -27.65 -4.20 -27.95
N GLU A 288 -28.87 -3.81 -27.60
CA GLU A 288 -29.11 -2.58 -26.83
C GLU A 288 -28.99 -2.90 -25.33
N PRO A 289 -28.57 -1.94 -24.48
CA PRO A 289 -28.45 -2.16 -23.04
C PRO A 289 -29.79 -2.51 -22.39
N LEU A 290 -29.76 -3.45 -21.44
CA LEU A 290 -30.89 -3.75 -20.58
C LEU A 290 -31.24 -2.54 -19.68
N GLY A 291 -32.53 -2.34 -19.46
CA GLY A 291 -33.06 -1.38 -18.48
C GLY A 291 -33.26 -2.02 -17.10
N ASN A 292 -34.37 -1.69 -16.41
CA ASN A 292 -34.72 -2.22 -15.10
C ASN A 292 -36.19 -2.71 -15.03
N SER A 293 -36.73 -3.15 -16.15
CA SER A 293 -38.06 -3.77 -16.20
C SER A 293 -38.02 -5.21 -15.65
N ASP A 294 -39.19 -5.78 -15.40
CA ASP A 294 -39.31 -7.18 -14.99
C ASP A 294 -38.76 -8.15 -16.07
N GLU A 295 -38.87 -7.77 -17.36
CA GLU A 295 -38.27 -8.54 -18.47
C GLU A 295 -36.73 -8.50 -18.42
N ASP A 296 -36.14 -7.33 -18.16
CA ASP A 296 -34.69 -7.17 -18.06
C ASP A 296 -34.11 -7.99 -16.89
N ARG A 297 -34.78 -7.95 -15.73
CA ARG A 297 -34.39 -8.76 -14.56
C ARG A 297 -34.50 -10.25 -14.85
N GLN A 298 -35.56 -10.67 -15.57
CA GLN A 298 -35.71 -12.08 -15.94
C GLN A 298 -34.60 -12.55 -16.87
N ILE A 299 -34.20 -11.73 -17.85
CA ILE A 299 -33.03 -12.03 -18.72
C ILE A 299 -31.77 -12.24 -17.89
N MET A 300 -31.52 -11.37 -16.90
CA MET A 300 -30.36 -11.51 -16.02
C MET A 300 -30.44 -12.76 -15.16
N THR A 301 -31.61 -13.07 -14.59
CA THR A 301 -31.84 -14.28 -13.81
C THR A 301 -31.61 -15.55 -14.65
N ASP A 302 -32.17 -15.63 -15.88
CA ASP A 302 -31.97 -16.75 -16.80
C ASP A 302 -30.47 -16.95 -17.14
N ARG A 303 -29.71 -15.86 -17.30
CA ARG A 303 -28.25 -15.88 -17.54
C ARG A 303 -27.49 -16.40 -16.34
N LEU A 304 -27.84 -15.94 -15.12
CA LEU A 304 -27.24 -16.44 -13.90
C LEU A 304 -27.51 -17.93 -13.69
N GLU A 305 -28.75 -18.38 -13.91
CA GLU A 305 -29.09 -19.81 -13.86
C GLU A 305 -28.26 -20.63 -14.86
N ALA A 306 -28.10 -20.14 -16.07
CA ALA A 306 -27.33 -20.83 -17.11
C ALA A 306 -25.83 -20.88 -16.78
N HIS A 307 -25.25 -19.77 -16.30
CA HIS A 307 -23.84 -19.65 -15.96
C HIS A 307 -23.47 -20.51 -14.76
N ILE A 308 -24.16 -20.30 -13.64
CA ILE A 308 -23.91 -21.04 -12.40
C ILE A 308 -24.25 -22.52 -12.57
N GLY A 309 -25.32 -22.82 -13.32
CA GLY A 309 -25.72 -24.20 -13.65
C GLY A 309 -24.65 -24.96 -14.44
N ALA A 310 -24.03 -24.29 -15.43
CA ALA A 310 -22.94 -24.90 -16.20
C ALA A 310 -21.69 -25.17 -15.33
N LEU A 311 -21.32 -24.24 -14.44
CA LEU A 311 -20.22 -24.42 -13.50
C LEU A 311 -20.53 -25.54 -12.48
N ALA A 312 -21.76 -25.60 -11.94
CA ALA A 312 -22.19 -26.63 -11.02
C ALA A 312 -22.22 -28.02 -11.71
N GLU A 313 -22.68 -28.11 -12.96
CA GLU A 313 -22.69 -29.38 -13.73
C GLU A 313 -21.26 -29.83 -14.04
N HIS A 314 -20.34 -28.90 -14.36
CA HIS A 314 -18.97 -29.21 -14.76
C HIS A 314 -18.08 -29.60 -13.56
N TYR A 315 -18.14 -28.83 -12.48
CA TYR A 315 -17.24 -29.02 -11.33
C TYR A 315 -17.87 -29.76 -10.16
N GLY A 316 -19.16 -29.56 -9.87
CA GLY A 316 -19.82 -30.17 -8.75
C GLY A 316 -19.09 -29.90 -7.43
N ASP A 317 -18.73 -30.98 -6.70
CA ASP A 317 -18.01 -30.95 -5.44
C ASP A 317 -16.47 -30.98 -5.58
N ARG A 318 -15.93 -30.91 -6.81
CA ARG A 318 -14.49 -30.74 -7.05
C ARG A 318 -13.97 -29.39 -6.53
N ILE A 319 -14.84 -28.39 -6.46
CA ILE A 319 -14.57 -27.06 -5.89
C ILE A 319 -15.37 -26.92 -4.60
N GLN A 320 -14.70 -26.71 -3.48
CA GLN A 320 -15.28 -26.80 -2.14
C GLN A 320 -16.01 -25.54 -1.71
N ALA A 321 -15.62 -24.38 -2.23
CA ALA A 321 -16.24 -23.08 -1.91
C ALA A 321 -16.26 -22.18 -3.15
N TRP A 322 -17.19 -21.22 -3.21
CA TRP A 322 -17.30 -20.23 -4.28
C TRP A 322 -17.65 -18.85 -3.75
N ASP A 323 -17.00 -17.84 -4.28
CA ASP A 323 -17.48 -16.47 -4.22
C ASP A 323 -18.67 -16.32 -5.18
N VAL A 324 -19.86 -16.22 -4.60
CA VAL A 324 -21.08 -16.05 -5.40
C VAL A 324 -21.19 -14.62 -5.92
N VAL A 325 -20.91 -13.65 -5.06
CA VAL A 325 -20.91 -12.22 -5.39
C VAL A 325 -19.65 -11.58 -4.83
N ASN A 326 -18.95 -10.83 -5.68
CA ASN A 326 -17.73 -10.11 -5.33
C ASN A 326 -17.96 -8.59 -5.34
N GLU A 327 -17.52 -7.89 -4.26
CA GLU A 327 -17.42 -6.43 -4.14
C GLU A 327 -18.73 -5.66 -4.30
N VAL A 328 -19.71 -6.00 -3.50
CA VAL A 328 -21.05 -5.40 -3.56
C VAL A 328 -21.17 -4.08 -2.80
N ILE A 329 -20.32 -3.86 -1.79
CA ILE A 329 -20.37 -2.67 -0.94
C ILE A 329 -19.65 -1.50 -1.61
N SER A 330 -20.27 -0.30 -1.53
CA SER A 330 -19.71 0.91 -2.13
C SER A 330 -18.45 1.40 -1.40
N ASP A 331 -17.51 1.98 -2.16
CA ASP A 331 -16.38 2.71 -1.61
C ASP A 331 -16.75 4.15 -1.23
N ASN A 332 -17.94 4.61 -1.64
CA ASN A 332 -18.47 5.91 -1.29
C ASN A 332 -19.25 5.79 0.02
N ASN A 333 -18.74 6.34 1.11
CA ASN A 333 -19.38 6.29 2.44
C ASN A 333 -20.82 6.86 2.50
N ALA A 334 -21.25 7.60 1.48
CA ALA A 334 -22.62 8.09 1.39
C ALA A 334 -23.61 7.05 0.81
N GLU A 335 -23.12 5.93 0.31
CA GLU A 335 -23.88 4.88 -0.37
C GLU A 335 -23.55 3.52 0.24
N VAL A 336 -24.54 2.70 0.53
CA VAL A 336 -24.35 1.37 1.09
C VAL A 336 -23.83 0.41 0.02
N TYR A 337 -24.46 0.40 -1.15
CA TYR A 337 -24.17 -0.55 -2.22
C TYR A 337 -23.48 0.13 -3.41
N ARG A 338 -22.64 -0.63 -4.09
CA ARG A 338 -22.03 -0.22 -5.35
C ARG A 338 -23.09 -0.15 -6.44
N HIS A 339 -23.23 1.01 -7.10
CA HIS A 339 -24.14 1.20 -8.23
C HIS A 339 -23.55 0.59 -9.50
N SER A 340 -23.44 -0.73 -9.52
CA SER A 340 -23.03 -1.52 -10.67
C SER A 340 -24.17 -1.70 -11.68
N ARG A 341 -23.87 -2.24 -12.86
CA ARG A 341 -24.90 -2.62 -13.84
C ARG A 341 -25.90 -3.64 -13.25
N TRP A 342 -25.45 -4.53 -12.39
CA TRP A 342 -26.33 -5.43 -11.64
C TRP A 342 -27.33 -4.68 -10.77
N TYR A 343 -26.84 -3.72 -9.96
CA TYR A 343 -27.66 -2.90 -9.09
C TYR A 343 -28.67 -2.06 -9.87
N GLU A 344 -28.25 -1.45 -10.99
CA GLU A 344 -29.13 -0.64 -11.84
C GLU A 344 -30.27 -1.45 -12.46
N ILE A 345 -30.01 -2.67 -12.93
CA ILE A 345 -31.02 -3.53 -13.58
C ILE A 345 -32.02 -4.06 -12.54
N PHE A 346 -31.56 -4.45 -11.37
CA PHE A 346 -32.42 -4.95 -10.30
C PHE A 346 -33.06 -3.85 -9.47
N ASP A 347 -32.68 -2.57 -9.66
CA ASP A 347 -33.11 -1.40 -8.88
C ASP A 347 -32.86 -1.58 -7.37
N GLY A 348 -31.71 -2.22 -7.02
CA GLY A 348 -31.36 -2.56 -5.64
C GLY A 348 -30.40 -3.75 -5.53
N PRO A 349 -30.14 -4.22 -4.27
CA PRO A 349 -29.26 -5.33 -4.00
C PRO A 349 -29.91 -6.73 -4.21
N GLU A 350 -31.13 -6.81 -4.71
CA GLU A 350 -31.90 -8.05 -4.86
C GLU A 350 -31.18 -9.10 -5.72
N TYR A 351 -30.32 -8.68 -6.66
CA TYR A 351 -29.50 -9.57 -7.47
C TYR A 351 -28.57 -10.44 -6.62
N VAL A 352 -28.10 -9.94 -5.46
CA VAL A 352 -27.26 -10.70 -4.53
C VAL A 352 -28.05 -11.87 -3.93
N TYR A 353 -29.27 -11.59 -3.45
CA TYR A 353 -30.15 -12.60 -2.88
C TYR A 353 -30.49 -13.69 -3.89
N GLU A 354 -30.76 -13.28 -5.13
CA GLU A 354 -31.11 -14.18 -6.22
C GLU A 354 -29.93 -15.06 -6.62
N ALA A 355 -28.72 -14.48 -6.76
CA ALA A 355 -27.50 -15.22 -7.09
C ALA A 355 -27.22 -16.37 -6.09
N PHE A 356 -27.34 -16.10 -4.79
CA PHE A 356 -27.14 -17.13 -3.76
C PHE A 356 -28.21 -18.23 -3.81
N ARG A 357 -29.49 -17.89 -4.05
CA ARG A 357 -30.56 -18.89 -4.21
C ARG A 357 -30.31 -19.76 -5.43
N ILE A 358 -29.97 -19.16 -6.56
CA ILE A 358 -29.63 -19.87 -7.80
C ILE A 358 -28.44 -20.77 -7.56
N ALA A 359 -27.34 -20.27 -6.97
CA ALA A 359 -26.16 -21.06 -6.69
C ALA A 359 -26.48 -22.30 -5.86
N ARG A 360 -27.20 -22.14 -4.76
CA ARG A 360 -27.59 -23.30 -3.93
C ARG A 360 -28.47 -24.28 -4.70
N GLU A 361 -29.45 -23.80 -5.47
CA GLU A 361 -30.33 -24.64 -6.26
C GLU A 361 -29.58 -25.47 -7.31
N GLN A 362 -28.64 -24.82 -8.02
CA GLN A 362 -27.86 -25.47 -9.06
C GLN A 362 -26.89 -26.53 -8.49
N PHE A 363 -26.18 -26.21 -7.39
CA PHE A 363 -25.29 -27.18 -6.73
C PHE A 363 -26.06 -28.34 -6.09
N ASP A 364 -27.20 -28.08 -5.48
CA ASP A 364 -28.07 -29.13 -4.93
C ASP A 364 -28.62 -30.05 -6.04
N ALA A 365 -28.95 -29.48 -7.20
CA ALA A 365 -29.48 -30.26 -8.34
C ALA A 365 -28.47 -31.30 -8.87
N VAL A 366 -27.17 -31.00 -8.78
CA VAL A 366 -26.10 -31.94 -9.19
C VAL A 366 -25.59 -32.79 -8.01
N GLY A 367 -26.14 -32.63 -6.80
CA GLY A 367 -25.78 -33.37 -5.61
C GLY A 367 -24.57 -32.84 -4.83
N ALA A 368 -24.04 -31.66 -5.20
CA ALA A 368 -22.92 -31.00 -4.56
C ALA A 368 -23.37 -30.11 -3.35
N THR A 369 -24.08 -30.73 -2.43
CA THR A 369 -24.79 -30.05 -1.30
C THR A 369 -23.85 -29.47 -0.25
N ASP A 370 -22.59 -29.89 -0.21
CA ASP A 370 -21.58 -29.46 0.77
C ASP A 370 -20.74 -28.27 0.32
N VAL A 371 -20.86 -27.84 -0.95
CA VAL A 371 -20.17 -26.67 -1.52
C VAL A 371 -20.60 -25.42 -0.75
N LYS A 372 -19.63 -24.61 -0.31
CA LYS A 372 -19.84 -23.41 0.49
C LYS A 372 -19.99 -22.18 -0.40
N LEU A 373 -20.94 -21.33 -0.05
CA LEU A 373 -21.30 -20.13 -0.80
C LEU A 373 -20.91 -18.89 -0.01
N PHE A 374 -19.96 -18.12 -0.55
CA PHE A 374 -19.38 -16.93 0.09
C PHE A 374 -19.81 -15.64 -0.61
N ILE A 375 -19.92 -14.58 0.16
CA ILE A 375 -19.89 -13.19 -0.33
C ILE A 375 -18.51 -12.62 -0.02
N ASN A 376 -17.84 -12.03 -1.00
CA ASN A 376 -16.45 -11.58 -0.89
C ASN A 376 -16.34 -10.07 -1.10
N ASP A 377 -15.60 -9.36 -0.25
CA ASP A 377 -15.37 -7.91 -0.42
C ASP A 377 -14.03 -7.49 0.22
N TYR A 378 -13.47 -6.38 -0.25
CA TYR A 378 -12.26 -5.76 0.29
C TYR A 378 -12.59 -4.63 1.26
N GLY A 379 -11.57 -4.19 2.03
CA GLY A 379 -11.69 -3.08 2.96
C GLY A 379 -12.67 -3.37 4.10
N THR A 380 -12.87 -4.65 4.44
CA THR A 380 -13.76 -5.09 5.51
C THR A 380 -13.23 -4.76 6.90
N GLU A 381 -11.96 -4.40 7.03
CA GLU A 381 -11.36 -3.85 8.25
C GLU A 381 -11.87 -2.43 8.53
N ASN A 382 -12.34 -1.69 7.52
CA ASN A 382 -12.86 -0.34 7.66
C ASN A 382 -14.28 -0.35 8.25
N PRO A 383 -14.55 0.32 9.38
CA PRO A 383 -15.81 0.20 10.10
C PRO A 383 -17.07 0.44 9.26
N GLY A 384 -17.05 1.44 8.38
CA GLY A 384 -18.21 1.76 7.53
C GLY A 384 -18.53 0.65 6.53
N LYS A 385 -17.53 0.18 5.81
CA LYS A 385 -17.69 -0.90 4.81
C LYS A 385 -18.03 -2.22 5.48
N ARG A 386 -17.33 -2.56 6.58
CA ARG A 386 -17.61 -3.70 7.45
C ARG A 386 -19.07 -3.75 7.90
N ASP A 387 -19.57 -2.64 8.44
CA ASP A 387 -20.92 -2.57 8.99
C ASP A 387 -21.98 -2.72 7.89
N ASN A 388 -21.74 -2.16 6.71
CA ASN A 388 -22.63 -2.31 5.56
C ASN A 388 -22.68 -3.77 5.08
N LEU A 389 -21.52 -4.44 4.94
CA LEU A 389 -21.47 -5.86 4.56
C LEU A 389 -22.12 -6.75 5.63
N TYR A 390 -21.83 -6.51 6.91
CA TYR A 390 -22.44 -7.22 8.02
C TYR A 390 -23.97 -7.13 7.98
N ASN A 391 -24.53 -5.92 7.77
CA ASN A 391 -25.96 -5.72 7.71
C ASN A 391 -26.58 -6.43 6.49
N LEU A 392 -25.93 -6.41 5.33
CA LEU A 392 -26.40 -7.16 4.17
C LEU A 392 -26.45 -8.67 4.45
N VAL A 393 -25.39 -9.26 5.03
CA VAL A 393 -25.34 -10.67 5.36
C VAL A 393 -26.40 -11.04 6.41
N ALA A 394 -26.59 -10.20 7.43
CA ALA A 394 -27.64 -10.38 8.43
C ALA A 394 -29.04 -10.38 7.81
N ASP A 395 -29.33 -9.42 6.92
CA ASP A 395 -30.60 -9.34 6.19
C ASP A 395 -30.81 -10.54 5.27
N MET A 396 -29.74 -11.04 4.60
CA MET A 396 -29.79 -12.26 3.79
C MET A 396 -30.16 -13.49 4.64
N LEU A 397 -29.51 -13.66 5.80
CA LEU A 397 -29.78 -14.76 6.72
C LEU A 397 -31.21 -14.70 7.26
N ASP A 398 -31.69 -13.51 7.64
CA ASP A 398 -33.08 -13.29 8.09
C ASP A 398 -34.11 -13.60 6.99
N ALA A 399 -33.76 -13.34 5.73
CA ALA A 399 -34.56 -13.68 4.55
C ALA A 399 -34.46 -15.16 4.13
N GLY A 400 -33.63 -15.96 4.84
CA GLY A 400 -33.41 -17.37 4.52
C GLY A 400 -32.63 -17.60 3.23
N VAL A 401 -31.78 -16.67 2.83
CA VAL A 401 -30.84 -16.82 1.71
C VAL A 401 -29.68 -17.70 2.15
N PRO A 402 -29.27 -18.68 1.33
CA PRO A 402 -28.27 -19.67 1.70
C PRO A 402 -26.84 -19.11 1.56
N VAL A 403 -26.46 -18.15 2.41
CA VAL A 403 -25.10 -17.67 2.54
C VAL A 403 -24.37 -18.50 3.60
N ASP A 404 -23.28 -19.16 3.22
CA ASP A 404 -22.50 -19.99 4.12
C ASP A 404 -21.36 -19.20 4.77
N GLY A 405 -20.78 -18.22 4.09
CA GLY A 405 -19.60 -17.51 4.59
C GLY A 405 -19.39 -16.12 4.02
N VAL A 406 -18.41 -15.44 4.63
CA VAL A 406 -17.90 -14.13 4.22
C VAL A 406 -16.41 -14.24 3.89
N GLY A 407 -16.04 -13.79 2.72
CA GLY A 407 -14.66 -13.61 2.31
C GLY A 407 -14.18 -12.18 2.60
N HIS A 408 -13.04 -12.08 3.27
CA HIS A 408 -12.31 -10.85 3.51
C HIS A 408 -11.12 -10.82 2.56
N GLN A 409 -11.15 -10.00 1.52
CA GLN A 409 -10.04 -9.96 0.55
C GLN A 409 -8.70 -9.62 1.21
N THR A 410 -8.71 -8.65 2.11
CA THR A 410 -7.52 -8.25 2.89
C THR A 410 -6.36 -7.79 2.01
N HIS A 411 -6.65 -6.97 1.00
CA HIS A 411 -5.66 -6.17 0.28
C HIS A 411 -5.24 -4.99 1.15
N ILE A 412 -4.11 -5.11 1.84
CA ILE A 412 -3.69 -4.20 2.90
C ILE A 412 -2.27 -3.67 2.69
N ASN A 413 -1.82 -2.82 3.59
CA ASN A 413 -0.45 -2.32 3.62
C ASN A 413 0.07 -2.27 5.06
N LEU A 414 1.34 -1.93 5.24
CA LEU A 414 2.00 -1.92 6.54
C LEU A 414 1.37 -0.96 7.58
N ASN A 415 0.56 0.00 7.15
CA ASN A 415 -0.14 0.93 8.04
C ASN A 415 -1.55 0.46 8.43
N THR A 416 -2.02 -0.65 7.89
CA THR A 416 -3.36 -1.17 8.20
C THR A 416 -3.38 -1.75 9.62
N SER A 417 -4.33 -1.34 10.45
CA SER A 417 -4.44 -1.79 11.83
C SER A 417 -4.85 -3.25 11.93
N ILE A 418 -4.01 -4.10 12.53
CA ILE A 418 -4.33 -5.51 12.81
C ILE A 418 -5.55 -5.63 13.72
N THR A 419 -5.71 -4.72 14.69
CA THR A 419 -6.89 -4.67 15.56
C THR A 419 -8.19 -4.43 14.78
N GLN A 420 -8.17 -3.61 13.73
CA GLN A 420 -9.35 -3.41 12.88
C GLN A 420 -9.69 -4.65 12.06
N ILE A 421 -8.68 -5.42 11.63
CA ILE A 421 -8.89 -6.72 10.96
C ILE A 421 -9.50 -7.72 11.96
N GLU A 422 -8.97 -7.79 13.18
CA GLU A 422 -9.50 -8.62 14.27
C GLU A 422 -10.95 -8.25 14.61
N ASP A 423 -11.25 -6.96 14.77
CA ASP A 423 -12.61 -6.45 15.00
C ASP A 423 -13.59 -6.91 13.93
N SER A 424 -13.13 -7.02 12.68
CA SER A 424 -13.95 -7.53 11.58
C SER A 424 -14.26 -9.01 11.77
N LEU A 425 -13.26 -9.85 11.99
CA LEU A 425 -13.45 -11.28 12.21
C LEU A 425 -14.39 -11.56 13.39
N VAL A 426 -14.16 -10.86 14.51
CA VAL A 426 -15.00 -11.00 15.72
C VAL A 426 -16.44 -10.57 15.46
N LYS A 427 -16.64 -9.47 14.70
CA LYS A 427 -17.99 -8.99 14.37
C LYS A 427 -18.78 -10.00 13.53
N PHE A 428 -18.17 -10.55 12.46
CA PHE A 428 -18.86 -11.49 11.60
C PHE A 428 -19.09 -12.86 12.27
N ALA A 429 -18.29 -13.22 13.29
CA ALA A 429 -18.53 -14.42 14.10
C ALA A 429 -19.90 -14.43 14.78
N ASP A 430 -20.46 -13.24 15.11
CA ASP A 430 -21.80 -13.11 15.70
C ASP A 430 -22.92 -13.61 14.78
N LEU A 431 -22.70 -13.64 13.47
CA LEU A 431 -23.65 -14.14 12.47
C LEU A 431 -23.65 -15.66 12.36
N GLY A 432 -22.61 -16.32 12.89
CA GLY A 432 -22.46 -17.78 12.82
C GLY A 432 -22.18 -18.31 11.42
N VAL A 433 -21.66 -17.48 10.53
CA VAL A 433 -21.21 -17.84 9.18
C VAL A 433 -19.72 -18.19 9.19
N LEU A 434 -19.27 -18.95 8.18
CA LEU A 434 -17.86 -19.21 7.94
C LEU A 434 -17.14 -17.92 7.55
N GLN A 435 -15.85 -17.84 7.78
CA GLN A 435 -15.02 -16.73 7.32
C GLN A 435 -13.78 -17.26 6.62
N ALA A 436 -13.31 -16.53 5.63
CA ALA A 436 -12.04 -16.80 4.95
C ALA A 436 -11.32 -15.47 4.64
N VAL A 437 -10.01 -15.46 4.79
CA VAL A 437 -9.15 -14.43 4.18
C VAL A 437 -8.84 -14.91 2.78
N THR A 438 -9.31 -14.18 1.77
CA THR A 438 -9.39 -14.69 0.39
C THR A 438 -8.29 -14.18 -0.53
N GLU A 439 -7.72 -13.01 -0.26
CA GLU A 439 -6.85 -12.31 -1.23
C GLU A 439 -5.72 -11.52 -0.56
N LEU A 440 -5.12 -12.11 0.50
CA LEU A 440 -4.10 -11.43 1.30
C LEU A 440 -2.89 -11.00 0.47
N ASP A 441 -2.64 -9.73 0.45
CA ASP A 441 -1.37 -9.12 0.11
C ASP A 441 -1.07 -7.94 1.05
N VAL A 442 0.21 -7.67 1.31
CA VAL A 442 0.64 -6.61 2.23
C VAL A 442 1.61 -5.70 1.50
N ALA A 443 1.09 -4.63 0.90
CA ALA A 443 1.89 -3.65 0.17
C ALA A 443 2.93 -2.99 1.08
N ILE A 444 4.19 -2.92 0.60
CA ILE A 444 5.29 -2.26 1.33
C ILE A 444 5.37 -0.76 1.04
N GLY A 445 4.56 -0.26 0.12
CA GLY A 445 4.53 1.15 -0.25
C GLY A 445 5.70 1.57 -1.13
N ALA A 446 6.12 0.71 -2.06
CA ALA A 446 7.20 1.01 -2.98
C ALA A 446 6.91 2.26 -3.83
N PRO A 447 7.93 3.12 -4.05
CA PRO A 447 7.80 4.30 -4.88
C PRO A 447 7.56 3.97 -6.35
N GLY A 448 7.27 5.00 -7.15
CA GLY A 448 7.08 4.89 -8.58
C GLY A 448 8.35 4.49 -9.35
N ALA A 449 8.17 4.05 -10.59
CA ALA A 449 9.29 3.66 -11.46
C ALA A 449 10.28 4.82 -11.65
N GLY A 450 11.56 4.51 -11.49
CA GLY A 450 12.67 5.48 -11.61
C GLY A 450 12.95 6.30 -10.35
N GLU A 451 12.25 6.03 -9.25
CA GLU A 451 12.55 6.58 -7.94
C GLU A 451 13.42 5.59 -7.15
N GLU A 452 14.38 6.09 -6.36
CA GLU A 452 15.20 5.26 -5.48
C GLU A 452 14.34 4.79 -4.28
N PHE A 453 14.61 3.57 -3.79
CA PHE A 453 13.97 3.03 -2.60
C PHE A 453 15.03 2.55 -1.60
N PRO A 454 15.77 3.47 -0.98
CA PRO A 454 16.84 3.12 -0.05
C PRO A 454 16.32 2.36 1.19
N GLU A 455 15.04 2.51 1.55
CA GLU A 455 14.40 1.84 2.67
C GLU A 455 13.87 0.44 2.32
N LEU A 456 14.07 -0.09 1.11
CA LEU A 456 13.49 -1.36 0.66
C LEU A 456 13.72 -2.49 1.67
N GLU A 457 14.97 -2.71 2.11
CA GLU A 457 15.29 -3.79 3.06
C GLU A 457 14.58 -3.57 4.41
N ALA A 458 14.54 -2.33 4.91
CA ALA A 458 13.84 -1.99 6.15
C ALA A 458 12.33 -2.28 6.04
N ARG A 459 11.71 -1.92 4.92
CA ARG A 459 10.28 -2.20 4.67
C ARG A 459 10.00 -3.69 4.53
N LEU A 460 10.90 -4.48 3.96
CA LEU A 460 10.79 -5.94 3.90
C LEU A 460 10.90 -6.58 5.29
N ILE A 461 11.77 -6.06 6.16
CA ILE A 461 11.88 -6.49 7.55
C ILE A 461 10.60 -6.13 8.31
N GLU A 462 10.10 -4.90 8.16
CA GLU A 462 8.84 -4.44 8.73
C GLU A 462 7.66 -5.33 8.29
N GLN A 463 7.59 -5.70 7.01
CA GLN A 463 6.61 -6.65 6.48
C GLN A 463 6.69 -8.01 7.20
N GLY A 464 7.89 -8.50 7.49
CA GLY A 464 8.09 -9.73 8.26
C GLY A 464 7.50 -9.64 9.66
N HIS A 465 7.73 -8.54 10.38
CA HIS A 465 7.16 -8.29 11.70
C HIS A 465 5.64 -8.09 11.64
N TYR A 466 5.14 -7.35 10.67
CA TYR A 466 3.70 -7.17 10.46
C TYR A 466 2.99 -8.53 10.24
N LEU A 467 3.52 -9.38 9.37
CA LEU A 467 2.95 -10.71 9.12
C LEU A 467 3.10 -11.66 10.32
N ARG A 468 4.15 -11.52 11.14
CA ARG A 468 4.24 -12.19 12.44
C ARG A 468 3.02 -11.89 13.31
N ASP A 469 2.70 -10.62 13.47
CA ASP A 469 1.62 -10.17 14.36
C ASP A 469 0.25 -10.47 13.76
N LEU A 470 0.09 -10.30 12.46
CA LEU A 470 -1.14 -10.64 11.74
C LEU A 470 -1.45 -12.14 11.84
N PHE A 471 -0.47 -13.01 11.57
CA PHE A 471 -0.69 -14.46 11.67
C PHE A 471 -0.77 -14.97 13.11
N ALA A 472 -0.19 -14.26 14.08
CA ALA A 472 -0.43 -14.54 15.50
C ALA A 472 -1.92 -14.29 15.85
N MET A 473 -2.49 -13.18 15.43
CA MET A 473 -3.92 -12.88 15.57
C MET A 473 -4.78 -13.91 14.82
N TYR A 474 -4.48 -14.24 13.56
CA TYR A 474 -5.24 -15.27 12.83
C TYR A 474 -5.23 -16.63 13.51
N ARG A 475 -4.10 -17.06 14.11
CA ARG A 475 -4.00 -18.31 14.88
C ARG A 475 -4.81 -18.26 16.18
N GLU A 476 -4.89 -17.10 16.83
CA GLU A 476 -5.74 -16.91 18.00
C GLU A 476 -7.23 -17.10 17.66
N HIS A 477 -7.60 -16.73 16.43
CA HIS A 477 -8.97 -16.86 15.89
C HIS A 477 -9.12 -17.99 14.86
N GLY A 478 -8.23 -18.99 14.87
CA GLY A 478 -8.22 -20.06 13.86
C GLY A 478 -9.50 -20.86 13.76
N ASP A 479 -10.29 -20.93 14.85
CA ASP A 479 -11.60 -21.57 14.86
C ASP A 479 -12.70 -20.78 14.10
N LEU A 480 -12.45 -19.54 13.72
CA LEU A 480 -13.32 -18.70 12.90
C LEU A 480 -12.96 -18.74 11.41
N LEU A 481 -11.74 -19.18 11.06
CA LEU A 481 -11.19 -19.11 9.71
C LEU A 481 -11.17 -20.48 9.03
N GLU A 482 -11.79 -20.57 7.86
CA GLU A 482 -11.68 -21.74 6.98
C GLU A 482 -10.31 -21.78 6.28
N SER A 483 -9.84 -20.62 5.81
CA SER A 483 -8.58 -20.50 5.08
C SER A 483 -8.03 -19.07 5.09
N VAL A 484 -6.72 -18.97 4.84
CA VAL A 484 -6.02 -17.73 4.48
C VAL A 484 -5.35 -17.94 3.13
N THR A 485 -5.75 -17.17 2.12
CA THR A 485 -5.20 -17.24 0.75
C THR A 485 -4.39 -15.99 0.45
N VAL A 486 -3.12 -16.14 0.07
CA VAL A 486 -2.30 -15.03 -0.44
C VAL A 486 -2.61 -14.78 -1.92
N TRP A 487 -2.70 -13.49 -2.33
CA TRP A 487 -3.11 -13.15 -3.70
C TRP A 487 -1.95 -13.12 -4.68
N GLY A 488 -1.40 -14.30 -4.92
CA GLY A 488 -0.28 -14.58 -5.82
C GLY A 488 0.75 -15.52 -5.20
N LEU A 489 1.51 -16.24 -6.02
CA LEU A 489 2.49 -17.21 -5.57
C LEU A 489 3.81 -16.53 -5.12
N HIS A 490 4.24 -15.49 -5.83
CA HIS A 490 5.47 -14.74 -5.57
C HIS A 490 5.34 -13.29 -6.11
N ASP A 491 6.21 -12.38 -5.66
CA ASP A 491 6.10 -10.94 -5.95
C ASP A 491 5.95 -10.60 -7.43
N GLY A 492 6.65 -11.30 -8.31
CA GLY A 492 6.55 -11.10 -9.77
C GLY A 492 5.21 -11.50 -10.39
N ARG A 493 4.30 -12.09 -9.57
CA ARG A 493 2.93 -12.45 -9.98
C ARG A 493 1.88 -11.53 -9.38
N SER A 494 2.26 -10.63 -8.48
CA SER A 494 1.33 -9.73 -7.82
C SER A 494 0.79 -8.66 -8.79
N TRP A 495 -0.52 -8.43 -8.73
CA TRP A 495 -1.20 -7.35 -9.45
C TRP A 495 -0.79 -5.94 -8.98
N LEU A 496 -0.28 -5.82 -7.74
CA LEU A 496 0.24 -4.57 -7.18
C LEU A 496 1.58 -4.18 -7.81
N ARG A 497 2.32 -5.16 -8.36
CA ARG A 497 3.57 -4.93 -9.06
C ARG A 497 3.32 -4.62 -10.52
N SER A 498 3.83 -3.51 -11.00
CA SER A 498 3.61 -3.03 -12.36
C SER A 498 4.83 -2.29 -12.89
N GLU A 499 4.83 -1.92 -14.17
CA GLU A 499 5.85 -1.02 -14.74
C GLU A 499 5.94 0.33 -14.00
N THR A 500 4.86 0.77 -13.35
CA THR A 500 4.84 1.99 -12.53
C THR A 500 5.23 1.76 -11.08
N ARG A 501 5.27 0.52 -10.59
CA ARG A 501 5.68 0.12 -9.24
C ARG A 501 6.51 -1.16 -9.28
N PRO A 502 7.71 -1.14 -9.88
CA PRO A 502 8.48 -2.37 -10.14
C PRO A 502 9.08 -2.99 -8.87
N LEU A 503 9.18 -2.21 -7.78
CA LEU A 503 9.76 -2.66 -6.51
C LEU A 503 8.70 -3.07 -5.47
N GLU A 504 7.40 -3.00 -5.82
CA GLU A 504 6.36 -3.48 -4.91
C GLU A 504 6.51 -4.97 -4.65
N SER A 505 6.45 -5.37 -3.38
CA SER A 505 6.83 -6.72 -2.95
C SER A 505 5.87 -7.23 -1.86
N PRO A 506 4.58 -7.47 -2.19
CA PRO A 506 3.54 -7.69 -1.19
C PRO A 506 3.38 -9.14 -0.73
N LEU A 507 4.09 -10.11 -1.33
CA LEU A 507 3.88 -11.54 -1.13
C LEU A 507 5.00 -12.20 -0.29
N LEU A 508 4.92 -13.53 -0.12
CA LEU A 508 5.78 -14.29 0.78
C LEU A 508 7.12 -14.70 0.16
N PHE A 509 7.18 -14.76 -1.17
CA PHE A 509 8.34 -15.21 -1.94
C PHE A 509 8.74 -14.16 -2.98
N THR A 510 10.05 -14.07 -3.24
CA THR A 510 10.62 -13.21 -4.29
C THR A 510 10.33 -13.75 -5.69
N ASP A 511 10.62 -12.97 -6.74
CA ASP A 511 10.58 -13.40 -8.14
C ASP A 511 11.42 -14.65 -8.43
N ALA A 512 12.53 -14.81 -7.68
CA ALA A 512 13.40 -15.96 -7.75
C ALA A 512 12.91 -17.14 -6.89
N LEU A 513 11.68 -17.11 -6.40
CA LEU A 513 11.02 -18.13 -5.57
C LEU A 513 11.72 -18.39 -4.21
N GLN A 514 12.45 -17.39 -3.71
CA GLN A 514 13.12 -17.44 -2.42
C GLN A 514 12.24 -16.86 -1.32
N SER A 515 12.37 -17.40 -0.10
CA SER A 515 11.61 -16.92 1.07
C SER A 515 12.03 -15.52 1.48
N LYS A 516 11.06 -14.67 1.81
CA LYS A 516 11.23 -13.30 2.31
C LYS A 516 11.08 -13.26 3.83
N TRP A 517 11.38 -12.11 4.45
CA TRP A 517 11.06 -11.88 5.87
C TRP A 517 9.57 -12.06 6.14
N ALA A 518 8.70 -11.73 5.17
CA ALA A 518 7.26 -12.01 5.16
C ALA A 518 6.93 -13.48 5.46
N TYR A 519 7.60 -14.42 4.78
CA TYR A 519 7.46 -15.85 5.00
C TYR A 519 7.98 -16.26 6.40
N TRP A 520 9.14 -15.73 6.80
CA TRP A 520 9.75 -16.07 8.08
C TRP A 520 8.96 -15.52 9.27
N GLY A 521 8.29 -14.39 9.12
CA GLY A 521 7.37 -13.86 10.13
C GLY A 521 6.24 -14.84 10.48
N ILE A 522 5.79 -15.63 9.51
CA ILE A 522 4.74 -16.65 9.71
C ILE A 522 5.31 -17.94 10.31
N VAL A 523 6.44 -18.40 9.79
CA VAL A 523 6.96 -19.76 10.01
C VAL A 523 7.86 -19.85 11.24
N ASP A 524 8.78 -18.91 11.39
CA ASP A 524 9.71 -18.82 12.52
C ASP A 524 10.12 -17.37 12.78
N PRO A 525 9.30 -16.61 13.52
CA PRO A 525 9.58 -15.20 13.80
C PRO A 525 10.89 -14.95 14.56
N SER A 526 11.50 -15.98 15.15
CA SER A 526 12.74 -15.85 15.91
C SER A 526 13.97 -15.51 15.04
N VAL A 527 13.86 -15.70 13.72
CA VAL A 527 14.93 -15.40 12.76
C VAL A 527 14.83 -14.00 12.16
N LEU A 528 13.73 -13.27 12.43
CA LEU A 528 13.57 -11.90 11.93
C LEU A 528 14.68 -11.00 12.48
N PRO A 529 15.27 -10.12 11.64
CA PRO A 529 16.12 -9.05 12.13
C PRO A 529 15.37 -8.18 13.13
N GLU A 530 16.08 -7.52 14.05
CA GLU A 530 15.48 -6.43 14.84
C GLU A 530 14.99 -5.36 13.86
N LEU A 531 13.80 -4.80 14.14
CA LEU A 531 13.37 -3.60 13.41
C LEU A 531 14.48 -2.56 13.53
N PRO A 532 14.87 -1.87 12.44
CA PRO A 532 15.73 -0.72 12.57
C PRO A 532 15.16 0.15 13.69
N ASP A 533 16.00 0.60 14.62
CA ASP A 533 15.54 1.57 15.62
C ASP A 533 14.80 2.66 14.85
N GLU A 534 13.47 2.71 14.97
CA GLU A 534 12.75 3.88 14.56
C GLU A 534 13.36 5.01 15.40
N GLU A 535 14.10 5.93 14.77
CA GLU A 535 14.30 7.22 15.38
C GLU A 535 12.89 7.71 15.70
N GLU A 536 12.50 7.69 16.99
CA GLU A 536 11.19 8.21 17.39
C GLU A 536 11.06 9.57 16.72
N PRO A 537 9.99 9.81 15.91
CA PRO A 537 9.85 11.07 15.20
C PRO A 537 10.02 12.21 16.23
N GLU A 538 10.99 13.09 16.00
CA GLU A 538 11.15 14.28 16.85
C GLU A 538 9.96 15.20 16.59
N TYR A 539 8.90 15.02 17.37
CA TYR A 539 7.75 15.92 17.32
C TYR A 539 8.09 17.29 17.87
N ALA A 540 7.59 18.35 17.23
CA ALA A 540 7.64 19.67 17.83
C ALA A 540 6.93 19.65 19.19
N ARG A 541 7.56 20.30 20.18
CA ARG A 541 7.03 20.36 21.55
C ARG A 541 6.84 21.82 21.97
N VAL A 542 5.74 22.07 22.66
CA VAL A 542 5.49 23.34 23.31
C VAL A 542 5.13 23.08 24.77
N GLN A 543 5.82 23.77 25.69
CA GLN A 543 5.42 23.82 27.09
C GLN A 543 4.29 24.86 27.25
N VAL A 544 3.14 24.41 27.69
CA VAL A 544 1.96 25.27 27.92
C VAL A 544 1.87 25.54 29.39
N PRO A 545 2.02 26.80 29.86
CA PRO A 545 2.01 27.15 31.26
C PRO A 545 0.60 27.17 31.86
N LEU A 546 0.53 26.92 33.18
CA LEU A 546 -0.70 27.04 33.96
C LEU A 546 -1.11 28.53 34.05
N ALA A 547 -2.34 28.82 33.68
CA ALA A 547 -2.88 30.17 33.81
C ALA A 547 -3.08 30.56 35.27
N ASP A 548 -2.46 31.64 35.75
CA ASP A 548 -2.72 32.22 37.07
C ASP A 548 -4.19 32.64 37.25
N THR A 549 -4.79 33.08 36.19
CA THR A 549 -6.21 33.40 36.07
C THR A 549 -6.66 33.00 34.66
N ALA A 550 -7.77 32.27 34.54
CA ALA A 550 -8.33 31.91 33.24
C ALA A 550 -8.57 33.18 32.37
N PRO A 551 -8.09 33.20 31.12
CA PRO A 551 -8.34 34.35 30.25
C PRO A 551 -9.83 34.54 29.98
N ALA A 552 -10.25 35.81 29.82
CA ALA A 552 -11.61 36.09 29.36
C ALA A 552 -11.71 35.78 27.88
N ILE A 553 -12.71 34.98 27.46
CA ILE A 553 -12.94 34.66 26.06
C ILE A 553 -13.96 35.68 25.52
N ASP A 554 -13.48 36.86 25.11
CA ASP A 554 -14.34 37.98 24.72
C ASP A 554 -13.93 38.70 23.43
N GLY A 555 -12.83 38.22 22.77
CA GLY A 555 -12.30 38.76 21.52
C GLY A 555 -11.32 39.94 21.72
N GLU A 556 -10.85 40.15 22.94
CA GLU A 556 -9.84 41.16 23.27
C GLU A 556 -8.69 40.49 24.05
N ARG A 557 -7.42 40.70 23.63
CA ARG A 557 -6.27 40.19 24.36
C ARG A 557 -6.17 40.83 25.71
N ASP A 558 -6.38 40.08 26.77
CA ASP A 558 -6.23 40.53 28.15
C ASP A 558 -4.84 40.21 28.77
N PRO A 559 -4.49 40.75 29.96
CA PRO A 559 -3.17 40.50 30.54
C PRO A 559 -2.92 39.04 30.98
N ALA A 560 -3.94 38.16 31.04
CA ALA A 560 -3.72 36.73 31.31
C ALA A 560 -2.86 36.06 30.23
N TRP A 561 -2.89 36.56 28.99
CA TRP A 561 -2.10 36.06 27.89
C TRP A 561 -0.62 36.48 27.91
N ASP A 562 -0.20 37.38 28.84
CA ASP A 562 1.18 37.86 28.87
C ASP A 562 2.18 36.78 29.34
N ASP A 563 1.70 35.77 30.09
CA ASP A 563 2.49 34.62 30.55
C ASP A 563 2.34 33.38 29.69
N ALA A 564 1.62 33.45 28.54
CA ALA A 564 1.38 32.35 27.65
C ALA A 564 2.62 31.95 26.83
N SER A 565 2.74 30.68 26.50
CA SER A 565 3.69 30.23 25.47
C SER A 565 3.13 30.55 24.09
N THR A 566 4.00 31.02 23.19
CA THR A 566 3.59 31.38 21.81
C THR A 566 4.30 30.52 20.80
N VAL A 567 3.54 29.99 19.83
CA VAL A 567 4.02 29.26 18.64
C VAL A 567 3.44 29.93 17.38
N ALA A 568 4.04 29.69 16.22
CA ALA A 568 3.60 30.30 14.97
C ALA A 568 3.22 29.23 13.92
N THR A 569 2.21 29.52 13.08
CA THR A 569 1.81 28.66 11.97
C THR A 569 2.71 28.93 10.76
N GLU A 570 3.94 28.37 10.77
CA GLU A 570 4.94 28.65 9.73
C GLU A 570 4.96 27.63 8.59
N VAL A 571 4.41 26.44 8.78
CA VAL A 571 4.42 25.37 7.78
C VAL A 571 3.36 25.62 6.71
N VAL A 572 3.77 25.84 5.48
CA VAL A 572 2.86 26.09 4.34
C VAL A 572 2.41 24.76 3.75
N ILE A 573 1.11 24.47 3.82
CA ILE A 573 0.49 23.29 3.20
C ILE A 573 -0.09 23.66 1.83
N GLU A 574 -0.78 24.80 1.76
CA GLU A 574 -1.40 25.31 0.55
C GLU A 574 -1.18 26.82 0.47
N GLY A 575 -1.02 27.39 -0.73
CA GLY A 575 -0.87 28.82 -0.94
C GLY A 575 0.57 29.27 -1.08
N THR A 576 0.86 30.50 -0.59
CA THR A 576 2.16 31.17 -0.72
C THR A 576 2.70 31.62 0.62
N GLU A 577 4.00 31.99 0.67
CA GLU A 577 4.66 32.54 1.87
C GLU A 577 4.01 33.83 2.38
N ASP A 578 3.29 34.56 1.56
CA ASP A 578 2.60 35.81 1.92
C ASP A 578 1.12 35.62 2.34
N GLY A 579 0.61 34.38 2.41
CA GLY A 579 -0.74 34.04 2.84
C GLY A 579 -0.98 34.26 4.35
N ALA A 580 -2.24 34.06 4.78
CA ALA A 580 -2.63 34.21 6.18
C ALA A 580 -1.77 33.33 7.11
N LYS A 581 -1.38 33.89 8.28
CA LYS A 581 -0.57 33.21 9.31
C LYS A 581 -0.90 33.73 10.69
N ALA A 582 -0.67 32.90 11.72
CA ALA A 582 -0.94 33.28 13.11
C ALA A 582 0.26 33.08 14.02
N ASP A 583 0.38 33.99 14.99
CA ASP A 583 1.00 33.72 16.28
C ASP A 583 -0.07 33.20 17.23
N VAL A 584 0.18 32.06 17.91
CA VAL A 584 -0.79 31.39 18.78
C VAL A 584 -0.25 31.32 20.19
N SER A 585 -0.91 32.02 21.12
CA SER A 585 -0.62 31.98 22.54
C SER A 585 -1.43 30.86 23.21
N LEU A 586 -0.77 30.05 24.06
CA LEU A 586 -1.34 28.86 24.69
C LEU A 586 -1.22 28.93 26.21
N LEU A 587 -2.31 28.63 26.92
CA LEU A 587 -2.42 28.47 28.35
C LEU A 587 -3.28 27.25 28.68
N TRP A 588 -3.18 26.74 29.90
CA TRP A 588 -4.08 25.71 30.42
C TRP A 588 -4.48 25.96 31.87
N ASP A 589 -5.60 25.38 32.32
CA ASP A 589 -5.96 25.19 33.72
C ASP A 589 -6.71 23.86 33.91
N GLU A 590 -7.25 23.61 35.11
CA GLU A 590 -7.99 22.36 35.42
C GLU A 590 -9.26 22.18 34.56
N ALA A 591 -9.74 23.23 33.89
CA ALA A 591 -10.90 23.17 33.01
C ALA A 591 -10.51 22.75 31.56
N GLY A 592 -9.28 23.04 31.10
CA GLY A 592 -8.82 22.64 29.77
C GLY A 592 -7.74 23.55 29.17
N LEU A 593 -7.69 23.54 27.83
CA LEU A 593 -6.74 24.28 27.00
C LEU A 593 -7.33 25.62 26.53
N TYR A 594 -6.52 26.67 26.57
CA TYR A 594 -6.82 27.98 26.01
C TYR A 594 -5.85 28.30 24.87
N ALA A 595 -6.38 28.80 23.73
CA ALA A 595 -5.60 29.25 22.60
C ALA A 595 -6.07 30.64 22.14
N LEU A 596 -5.14 31.54 21.93
CA LEU A 596 -5.36 32.86 21.33
C LEU A 596 -4.59 32.91 20.01
N PHE A 597 -5.30 33.02 18.92
CA PHE A 597 -4.76 33.22 17.58
C PHE A 597 -4.75 34.72 17.24
N GLU A 598 -3.59 35.27 16.93
CA GLU A 598 -3.44 36.61 16.35
C GLU A 598 -3.09 36.42 14.88
N VAL A 599 -4.09 36.48 14.02
CA VAL A 599 -3.94 36.18 12.58
C VAL A 599 -3.63 37.43 11.79
N ALA A 600 -2.53 37.40 11.03
CA ALA A 600 -2.20 38.41 10.04
C ALA A 600 -2.77 37.99 8.70
N ASP A 601 -3.83 38.68 8.24
CA ASP A 601 -4.53 38.42 7.00
C ASP A 601 -5.12 39.73 6.45
N PRO A 602 -4.65 40.19 5.28
CA PRO A 602 -5.12 41.47 4.70
C PRO A 602 -6.48 41.39 4.01
N SER A 603 -7.04 40.20 3.81
CA SER A 603 -8.27 40.00 3.01
C SER A 603 -9.17 38.92 3.61
N LEU A 604 -10.20 39.30 4.34
CA LEU A 604 -11.08 38.36 5.03
C LEU A 604 -12.26 37.93 4.14
N ASP A 605 -12.48 36.61 4.04
CA ASP A 605 -13.53 35.99 3.21
C ASP A 605 -14.28 34.85 3.97
N GLU A 606 -15.61 34.94 3.98
CA GLU A 606 -16.52 33.88 4.47
C GLU A 606 -17.50 33.45 3.37
N GLY A 607 -17.17 33.67 2.10
CA GLY A 607 -18.05 33.47 0.95
C GLY A 607 -18.33 32.01 0.60
N SER A 608 -17.51 31.05 1.04
CA SER A 608 -17.75 29.63 0.83
C SER A 608 -18.83 29.08 1.74
N ALA A 609 -19.58 28.10 1.25
CA ALA A 609 -20.51 27.31 2.07
C ALA A 609 -19.79 26.29 2.99
N ASN A 610 -18.53 25.98 2.69
CA ASN A 610 -17.71 25.04 3.44
C ASN A 610 -16.88 25.79 4.50
N PRO A 611 -17.04 25.51 5.81
CA PRO A 611 -16.32 26.24 6.86
C PRO A 611 -14.79 26.20 6.77
N TRP A 612 -14.23 25.12 6.18
CA TRP A 612 -12.80 24.94 5.99
C TRP A 612 -12.21 25.66 4.77
N GLU A 613 -13.04 26.33 3.98
CA GLU A 613 -12.67 27.18 2.84
C GLU A 613 -12.81 28.68 3.16
N GLN A 614 -13.23 29.01 4.39
CA GLN A 614 -13.35 30.36 4.90
C GLN A 614 -12.12 30.72 5.74
N ASP A 615 -11.86 32.03 5.93
CA ASP A 615 -10.85 32.48 6.89
C ASP A 615 -11.22 32.04 8.28
N SER A 616 -10.42 31.12 8.80
CA SER A 616 -10.65 30.46 10.08
C SER A 616 -9.38 29.91 10.68
N VAL A 617 -9.44 29.64 11.96
CA VAL A 617 -8.40 28.94 12.70
C VAL A 617 -8.92 27.60 13.18
N GLU A 618 -7.99 26.63 13.34
CA GLU A 618 -8.33 25.30 13.86
C GLU A 618 -7.36 24.89 14.97
N VAL A 619 -7.92 24.28 16.00
CA VAL A 619 -7.17 23.54 17.03
C VAL A 619 -7.51 22.07 16.88
N PHE A 620 -6.49 21.24 16.71
CA PHE A 620 -6.61 19.77 16.77
C PHE A 620 -6.03 19.33 18.10
N LEU A 621 -6.79 18.59 18.88
CA LEU A 621 -6.41 18.16 20.22
C LEU A 621 -6.64 16.65 20.41
N ASN A 622 -5.56 15.94 20.79
CA ASN A 622 -5.58 14.53 21.20
C ASN A 622 -5.21 14.42 22.68
N PRO A 623 -6.19 14.37 23.59
CA PRO A 623 -5.91 14.25 25.01
C PRO A 623 -5.19 12.94 25.36
N GLY A 624 -4.00 13.05 25.97
CA GLY A 624 -3.16 11.90 26.32
C GLY A 624 -2.19 11.45 25.23
N ASN A 625 -2.13 12.15 24.09
CA ASN A 625 -1.13 11.95 23.04
C ASN A 625 -1.03 10.48 22.54
N THR A 626 -2.17 9.84 22.29
CA THR A 626 -2.24 8.39 22.00
C THR A 626 -1.77 7.99 20.60
N ARG A 627 -1.82 8.90 19.61
CA ARG A 627 -1.27 8.74 18.23
C ARG A 627 -1.60 7.41 17.54
N GLU A 628 -2.87 7.03 17.56
CA GLU A 628 -3.33 5.74 16.97
C GLU A 628 -3.51 5.80 15.44
N GLY A 629 -3.04 6.87 14.77
CA GLY A 629 -3.09 7.02 13.31
C GLY A 629 -4.44 7.48 12.74
N GLY A 630 -5.53 7.36 13.49
CA GLY A 630 -6.86 7.92 13.20
C GLY A 630 -7.34 8.75 14.38
N TYR A 631 -8.54 9.34 14.30
CA TYR A 631 -9.14 10.02 15.44
C TYR A 631 -9.66 9.02 16.47
N GLY A 632 -9.03 9.01 17.65
CA GLY A 632 -9.52 8.31 18.83
C GLY A 632 -10.82 8.90 19.40
N PRO A 633 -11.43 8.24 20.39
CA PRO A 633 -12.74 8.67 20.95
C PRO A 633 -12.74 10.05 21.59
N ALA A 634 -11.56 10.59 21.97
CA ALA A 634 -11.40 11.88 22.61
C ALA A 634 -10.80 12.97 21.72
N ASP A 635 -10.45 12.64 20.47
CA ASP A 635 -9.80 13.57 19.55
C ASP A 635 -10.78 14.55 18.95
N GLY A 636 -10.42 15.82 18.95
CA GLY A 636 -11.26 16.89 18.45
C GLY A 636 -10.56 17.79 17.45
N GLN A 637 -11.34 18.27 16.48
CA GLN A 637 -11.01 19.33 15.54
C GLN A 637 -11.97 20.50 15.79
N TYR A 638 -11.43 21.63 16.24
CA TYR A 638 -12.19 22.79 16.63
C TYR A 638 -11.87 23.96 15.73
N ARG A 639 -12.82 24.36 14.86
CA ARG A 639 -12.66 25.44 13.90
C ARG A 639 -13.50 26.63 14.28
N VAL A 640 -12.91 27.84 14.20
CA VAL A 640 -13.56 29.12 14.45
C VAL A 640 -13.21 30.11 13.35
N SER A 641 -14.21 30.69 12.67
CA SER A 641 -13.98 31.73 11.67
C SER A 641 -13.74 33.11 12.31
N PHE A 642 -13.27 34.07 11.51
CA PHE A 642 -13.10 35.48 11.96
C PHE A 642 -14.43 36.15 12.38
N THR A 643 -15.58 35.61 12.01
CA THR A 643 -16.92 36.05 12.45
C THR A 643 -17.42 35.29 13.67
N ASN A 644 -16.59 34.44 14.28
CA ASN A 644 -16.93 33.52 15.36
C ASN A 644 -17.96 32.45 15.00
N ALA A 645 -18.02 32.04 13.73
CA ALA A 645 -18.78 30.86 13.35
C ALA A 645 -17.97 29.60 13.71
N VAL A 646 -18.60 28.69 14.44
CA VAL A 646 -17.98 27.47 14.99
C VAL A 646 -18.35 26.26 14.18
N SER A 647 -17.36 25.39 13.86
CA SER A 647 -17.60 24.03 13.39
C SER A 647 -16.64 23.04 14.09
N VAL A 648 -17.13 21.86 14.40
CA VAL A 648 -16.39 20.83 15.14
C VAL A 648 -16.35 19.55 14.31
N GLY A 649 -15.21 18.89 14.29
CA GLY A 649 -14.98 17.59 13.68
C GLY A 649 -14.31 16.64 14.69
N GLY A 650 -14.09 15.39 14.28
CA GLY A 650 -13.51 14.36 15.15
C GLY A 650 -14.56 13.70 16.06
N ASN A 651 -14.04 12.92 17.03
CA ASN A 651 -14.85 12.14 17.97
C ASN A 651 -14.89 12.77 19.39
N GLY A 652 -14.12 13.86 19.58
CA GLY A 652 -13.99 14.55 20.85
C GLY A 652 -15.23 15.35 21.26
N PRO A 653 -15.10 16.20 22.29
CA PRO A 653 -16.20 17.01 22.80
C PRO A 653 -16.92 17.80 21.69
N ASP A 654 -18.23 17.87 21.78
CA ASP A 654 -19.04 18.64 20.84
C ASP A 654 -18.85 20.16 21.01
N ALA A 655 -19.43 20.96 20.09
CA ALA A 655 -19.34 22.42 20.14
C ALA A 655 -19.86 23.04 21.47
N GLY A 656 -20.55 22.29 22.30
CA GLY A 656 -21.02 22.73 23.62
C GLY A 656 -19.94 22.73 24.69
N GLU A 657 -18.81 22.09 24.45
CA GLU A 657 -17.65 22.01 25.35
C GLU A 657 -16.53 22.99 24.96
N MET A 658 -16.75 23.80 23.95
CA MET A 658 -15.85 24.87 23.51
C MET A 658 -16.52 26.24 23.69
N THR A 659 -15.76 27.21 24.11
CA THR A 659 -16.14 28.64 24.12
C THR A 659 -15.18 29.39 23.21
N SER A 660 -15.68 30.26 22.35
CA SER A 660 -14.85 31.08 21.48
C SER A 660 -15.35 32.51 21.35
N ALA A 661 -14.43 33.42 21.04
CA ALA A 661 -14.73 34.80 20.65
C ALA A 661 -13.75 35.21 19.53
N ALA A 662 -14.24 36.03 18.59
CA ALA A 662 -13.43 36.54 17.50
C ALA A 662 -13.65 38.04 17.30
N ALA A 663 -12.60 38.73 16.87
CA ALA A 663 -12.65 40.16 16.54
C ALA A 663 -11.74 40.49 15.35
N VAL A 664 -12.24 41.34 14.45
CA VAL A 664 -11.44 41.87 13.33
C VAL A 664 -10.50 42.95 13.82
N THR A 665 -9.25 42.92 13.39
CA THR A 665 -8.19 43.87 13.72
C THR A 665 -7.78 44.70 12.49
N ASP A 666 -6.87 45.66 12.68
CA ASP A 666 -6.34 46.47 11.57
C ASP A 666 -5.48 45.63 10.58
N THR A 667 -4.98 44.46 10.98
CA THR A 667 -4.04 43.60 10.22
C THR A 667 -4.57 42.21 9.90
N GLY A 668 -5.80 41.89 10.30
CA GLY A 668 -6.43 40.59 10.15
C GLY A 668 -7.50 40.36 11.20
N TYR A 669 -7.35 39.32 12.01
CA TYR A 669 -8.34 39.03 13.06
C TYR A 669 -7.69 38.32 14.26
N LEU A 670 -8.41 38.31 15.37
CA LEU A 670 -8.06 37.61 16.61
C LEU A 670 -9.14 36.59 16.91
N VAL A 671 -8.75 35.39 17.37
CA VAL A 671 -9.67 34.35 17.86
C VAL A 671 -9.18 33.79 19.17
N GLU A 672 -10.03 33.82 20.18
CA GLU A 672 -9.83 33.13 21.45
C GLU A 672 -10.68 31.86 21.50
N ILE A 673 -10.09 30.78 21.97
CA ILE A 673 -10.72 29.45 22.07
C ILE A 673 -10.40 28.87 23.45
N ALA A 674 -11.41 28.42 24.18
CA ALA A 674 -11.27 27.60 25.38
C ALA A 674 -11.92 26.21 25.09
N ILE A 675 -11.13 25.14 25.19
CA ILE A 675 -11.55 23.76 24.97
C ILE A 675 -11.59 23.05 26.33
N ALA A 676 -12.77 22.61 26.73
CA ALA A 676 -12.91 21.85 27.97
C ALA A 676 -12.30 20.45 27.83
N MET A 677 -11.61 19.99 28.86
CA MET A 677 -11.05 18.65 28.94
C MET A 677 -11.70 17.84 30.05
N ALA A 678 -11.72 16.51 29.92
CA ALA A 678 -12.32 15.66 30.94
C ALA A 678 -11.54 15.76 32.28
N PRO A 679 -12.22 15.62 33.43
CA PRO A 679 -11.59 15.75 34.72
C PRO A 679 -10.34 14.88 34.92
N GLY A 680 -9.21 15.51 35.16
CA GLY A 680 -7.91 14.86 35.36
C GLY A 680 -7.08 14.69 34.09
N GLN A 681 -7.58 15.05 32.93
CA GLN A 681 -6.78 15.11 31.72
C GLN A 681 -5.85 16.33 31.69
N ALA A 682 -6.35 17.52 32.12
CA ALA A 682 -5.54 18.71 32.25
C ALA A 682 -4.86 18.69 33.64
N ALA A 683 -3.56 18.37 33.67
CA ALA A 683 -2.76 18.33 34.90
C ALA A 683 -1.28 18.61 34.58
N ILE A 684 -0.52 19.09 35.57
CA ILE A 684 0.93 19.30 35.40
C ILE A 684 1.63 18.00 34.99
N GLY A 685 2.45 18.07 33.95
CA GLY A 685 3.23 16.97 33.41
C GLY A 685 2.44 16.04 32.47
N THR A 686 1.20 16.40 32.10
CA THR A 686 0.47 15.66 31.06
C THR A 686 0.88 16.13 29.65
N GLU A 687 0.98 15.20 28.73
CA GLU A 687 1.24 15.46 27.30
C GLU A 687 -0.03 15.23 26.49
N HIS A 688 -0.24 16.09 25.51
CA HIS A 688 -1.37 16.05 24.59
C HIS A 688 -0.87 16.26 23.16
N GLY A 689 -1.41 15.50 22.21
CA GLY A 689 -1.22 15.81 20.79
C GLY A 689 -1.91 17.12 20.44
N LEU A 690 -1.19 18.03 19.80
CA LEU A 690 -1.69 19.35 19.42
C LEU A 690 -1.25 19.70 18.01
N GLU A 691 -2.21 20.16 17.19
CA GLU A 691 -1.88 20.86 15.95
C GLU A 691 -2.72 22.13 15.84
N LEU A 692 -2.15 23.16 15.21
CA LEU A 692 -2.75 24.47 15.06
C LEU A 692 -2.72 24.86 13.59
N GLN A 693 -3.86 25.29 13.03
CA GLN A 693 -3.99 25.57 11.60
C GLN A 693 -4.67 26.91 11.36
N VAL A 694 -4.28 27.60 10.30
CA VAL A 694 -4.96 28.75 9.70
C VAL A 694 -5.41 28.39 8.29
N ASN A 695 -6.67 28.63 7.98
CA ASN A 695 -7.22 28.57 6.63
C ASN A 695 -7.36 30.00 6.08
N ASP A 696 -6.93 30.20 4.84
CA ASP A 696 -6.98 31.47 4.10
C ASP A 696 -7.97 31.33 2.93
N GLY A 697 -9.02 32.13 2.93
CA GLY A 697 -10.08 32.16 1.94
C GLY A 697 -10.00 33.40 1.05
N THR A 698 -10.33 33.26 -0.23
CA THR A 698 -10.45 34.40 -1.15
C THR A 698 -11.47 34.08 -2.22
N ASP A 699 -12.40 35.02 -2.50
CA ASP A 699 -13.44 34.91 -3.51
C ASP A 699 -14.31 33.63 -3.36
N GLY A 700 -14.56 33.19 -2.11
CA GLY A 700 -15.41 32.03 -1.79
C GLY A 700 -14.74 30.67 -1.98
N ALA A 701 -13.43 30.61 -1.99
CA ALA A 701 -12.65 29.37 -2.08
C ALA A 701 -11.40 29.46 -1.18
N ARG A 702 -10.95 28.31 -0.67
CA ARG A 702 -9.70 28.24 0.08
C ARG A 702 -8.52 28.48 -0.83
N THR A 703 -7.63 29.36 -0.45
CA THR A 703 -6.42 29.76 -1.18
C THR A 703 -5.14 29.50 -0.42
N GLY A 704 -5.24 29.19 0.89
CA GLY A 704 -4.09 28.88 1.72
C GLY A 704 -4.42 28.04 2.94
N VAL A 705 -3.44 27.26 3.39
CA VAL A 705 -3.44 26.51 4.65
C VAL A 705 -2.05 26.59 5.25
N ARG A 706 -1.97 26.94 6.52
CA ARG A 706 -0.74 26.87 7.30
C ARG A 706 -0.96 26.13 8.60
N THR A 707 0.04 25.35 9.00
CA THR A 707 0.04 24.57 10.25
C THR A 707 1.21 24.99 11.15
N TRP A 708 1.12 24.66 12.43
CA TRP A 708 2.23 24.82 13.35
C TRP A 708 3.38 23.85 13.04
N TYR A 709 3.06 22.54 12.88
CA TYR A 709 4.07 21.49 12.77
C TYR A 709 3.79 20.50 11.66
N ASP A 710 2.56 19.92 11.55
CA ASP A 710 2.25 18.86 10.58
C ASP A 710 2.43 19.34 9.13
N PRO A 711 3.43 18.82 8.38
CA PRO A 711 3.68 19.22 7.01
C PRO A 711 2.81 18.48 5.98
N THR A 712 2.00 17.52 6.43
CA THR A 712 1.24 16.64 5.52
C THR A 712 -0.09 17.23 5.06
N GLY A 713 -0.64 18.17 5.84
CA GLY A 713 -1.99 18.71 5.63
C GLY A 713 -3.10 17.70 5.89
N LEU A 714 -2.81 16.60 6.58
CA LEU A 714 -3.74 15.52 6.88
C LEU A 714 -4.26 15.56 8.33
N SER A 715 -3.98 16.63 9.08
CA SER A 715 -4.42 16.77 10.49
C SER A 715 -5.92 16.58 10.67
N TRP A 716 -6.74 16.84 9.65
CA TRP A 716 -8.18 16.60 9.66
C TRP A 716 -8.57 15.11 9.65
N ASN A 717 -7.64 14.21 9.35
CA ASN A 717 -7.88 12.76 9.18
C ASN A 717 -7.07 11.89 10.14
N THR A 718 -5.90 12.37 10.59
CA THR A 718 -4.97 11.59 11.42
C THR A 718 -4.29 12.45 12.47
N ASN A 719 -4.08 11.87 13.66
CA ASN A 719 -3.36 12.50 14.78
C ASN A 719 -1.86 12.09 14.80
N ALA A 720 -1.40 11.27 13.86
CA ALA A 720 -0.06 10.69 13.87
C ALA A 720 1.07 11.74 13.84
N ASN A 721 0.84 12.85 13.11
CA ASN A 721 1.86 13.87 12.86
C ASN A 721 1.69 15.17 13.67
N TRP A 722 0.77 15.21 14.65
CA TRP A 722 0.60 16.42 15.44
C TRP A 722 1.80 16.67 16.37
N GLY A 723 2.09 17.92 16.70
CA GLY A 723 3.05 18.28 17.74
C GLY A 723 2.59 17.86 19.13
N ILE A 724 3.37 18.15 20.16
CA ILE A 724 3.09 17.80 21.56
C ILE A 724 2.98 19.08 22.40
N ALA A 725 1.88 19.21 23.11
CA ALA A 725 1.70 20.19 24.18
C ALA A 725 1.95 19.51 25.55
N GLU A 726 2.98 19.96 26.26
CA GLU A 726 3.27 19.55 27.63
C GLU A 726 2.68 20.61 28.62
N PHE A 727 1.79 20.21 29.51
CA PHE A 727 1.20 21.09 30.48
C PHE A 727 2.13 21.25 31.72
N VAL A 728 2.62 22.46 31.96
CA VAL A 728 3.60 22.77 33.00
C VAL A 728 3.04 23.79 34.00
N GLU A 729 3.62 23.88 35.20
CA GLU A 729 3.28 24.93 36.18
C GLU A 729 3.81 26.28 35.68
N ASP A 730 5.12 26.34 35.33
CA ASP A 730 5.80 27.49 34.75
C ASP A 730 6.71 27.02 33.64
N VAL A 731 6.90 27.82 32.58
CA VAL A 731 7.85 27.52 31.51
C VAL A 731 9.28 27.62 32.02
N GLU A 732 10.05 26.54 31.93
CA GLU A 732 11.47 26.61 32.32
C GLU A 732 12.22 27.62 31.41
N ALA A 733 12.84 28.59 32.02
CA ALA A 733 13.72 29.50 31.28
C ALA A 733 14.85 28.70 30.62
N PRO A 734 15.20 28.95 29.35
CA PRO A 734 16.24 28.21 28.61
C PRO A 734 17.52 28.22 29.45
N GLY A 735 17.88 27.05 30.01
CA GLY A 735 19.13 26.86 30.74
C GLY A 735 20.31 27.21 29.86
N GLU A 736 21.36 27.85 30.42
CA GLU A 736 22.65 28.16 29.73
C GLU A 736 23.45 26.89 29.38
N GLY A 737 22.77 25.85 28.88
CA GLY A 737 23.35 24.63 28.34
C GLY A 737 22.99 24.58 26.86
N GLY A 738 23.89 25.13 25.99
CA GLY A 738 23.67 25.31 24.56
C GLY A 738 23.30 24.06 23.78
N GLY A 739 22.01 23.71 23.78
CA GLY A 739 21.39 23.01 22.68
C GLY A 739 20.71 24.06 21.81
N LYS A 740 21.28 24.35 20.65
CA LYS A 740 20.57 25.09 19.62
C LYS A 740 19.32 24.29 19.31
N LEU A 741 18.14 24.91 19.45
CA LEU A 741 16.95 24.47 18.73
C LEU A 741 17.35 24.18 17.28
N PRO A 742 16.99 23.03 16.72
CA PRO A 742 17.24 22.79 15.31
C PRO A 742 16.46 23.85 14.53
N THR A 743 17.13 24.72 13.85
CA THR A 743 16.53 25.53 12.79
C THR A 743 16.26 24.56 11.64
N THR A 744 15.15 23.83 11.72
CA THR A 744 14.68 22.89 10.70
C THR A 744 14.03 23.65 9.56
N GLY A 745 14.85 24.24 8.72
CA GLY A 745 14.45 24.74 7.42
C GLY A 745 15.19 24.10 6.27
N ALA A 746 16.21 23.26 6.52
CA ALA A 746 17.13 22.86 5.46
C ALA A 746 17.41 21.35 5.31
N ALA A 747 16.96 20.49 6.23
CA ALA A 747 17.20 19.05 6.15
C ALA A 747 15.96 18.19 5.80
N LEU A 748 14.75 18.73 5.99
CA LEU A 748 13.50 18.03 5.61
C LEU A 748 13.09 18.24 4.14
N THR A 749 13.74 19.13 3.40
CA THR A 749 13.41 19.38 1.98
C THR A 749 13.85 18.27 1.03
N ALA A 750 14.63 17.30 1.46
CA ALA A 750 15.07 16.20 0.60
C ALA A 750 14.17 14.94 0.73
N ALA A 751 13.52 14.72 1.89
CA ALA A 751 12.64 13.57 2.09
C ALA A 751 11.17 13.83 1.71
N LEU A 752 10.75 15.08 1.61
CA LEU A 752 9.34 15.47 1.38
C LEU A 752 8.99 15.79 -0.09
N ALA A 753 9.95 15.76 -1.02
CA ALA A 753 9.65 15.95 -2.44
C ALA A 753 8.85 14.80 -3.06
N GLY A 754 8.85 13.61 -2.46
CA GLY A 754 8.13 12.44 -2.95
C GLY A 754 6.61 12.44 -2.63
N ALA A 755 6.20 12.95 -1.46
CA ALA A 755 4.81 12.87 -1.02
C ALA A 755 3.89 13.97 -1.61
N ALA A 756 4.45 15.15 -1.96
CA ALA A 756 3.67 16.26 -2.52
C ALA A 756 3.20 16.04 -3.97
N VAL A 757 3.86 15.15 -4.74
CA VAL A 757 3.51 14.91 -6.16
C VAL A 757 2.28 14.01 -6.31
N LEU A 758 1.98 13.15 -5.35
CA LEU A 758 0.83 12.22 -5.42
C LEU A 758 -0.51 12.91 -5.14
N GLY A 759 -0.55 13.95 -4.30
CA GLY A 759 -1.76 14.75 -4.05
C GLY A 759 -2.20 15.60 -5.25
N VAL A 760 -1.24 16.12 -6.02
CA VAL A 760 -1.51 16.99 -7.20
C VAL A 760 -1.94 16.19 -8.42
N LEU A 761 -1.45 14.96 -8.60
CA LEU A 761 -1.84 14.09 -9.72
C LEU A 761 -3.26 13.52 -9.55
N GLY A 762 -3.69 13.23 -8.32
CA GLY A 762 -5.09 12.83 -8.05
C GLY A 762 -6.09 13.94 -8.38
N PHE A 763 -5.75 15.19 -8.04
CA PHE A 763 -6.63 16.34 -8.27
C PHE A 763 -6.72 16.76 -9.76
N VAL A 764 -5.63 16.61 -10.52
CA VAL A 764 -5.60 16.91 -11.97
C VAL A 764 -6.35 15.83 -12.77
N LEU A 765 -6.35 14.57 -12.35
CA LEU A 765 -7.10 13.50 -13.01
C LEU A 765 -8.61 13.61 -12.79
N VAL A 766 -9.05 14.03 -11.60
CA VAL A 766 -10.48 14.27 -11.31
C VAL A 766 -11.01 15.48 -12.11
N ARG A 767 -10.23 16.57 -12.26
CA ARG A 767 -10.64 17.70 -13.11
C ARG A 767 -10.67 17.37 -14.60
N ARG A 768 -9.77 16.51 -15.10
CA ARG A 768 -9.80 16.08 -16.53
C ARG A 768 -10.97 15.13 -16.84
N ARG A 769 -11.42 14.33 -15.90
CA ARG A 769 -12.64 13.50 -16.10
C ARG A 769 -13.93 14.31 -16.09
N ARG A 770 -14.00 15.41 -15.33
CA ARG A 770 -15.19 16.31 -15.39
C ARG A 770 -15.27 17.16 -16.67
N ALA A 771 -14.14 17.47 -17.30
CA ALA A 771 -14.12 18.20 -18.57
C ALA A 771 -14.41 17.33 -19.81
N ALA A 772 -14.36 15.99 -19.69
CA ALA A 772 -14.70 15.08 -20.79
C ALA A 772 -16.18 14.65 -20.81
N ALA A 773 -16.95 14.96 -19.77
CA ALA A 773 -18.38 14.64 -19.69
C ALA A 773 -19.31 15.71 -20.31
N ASP A 774 -18.78 16.90 -20.65
CA ASP A 774 -19.58 18.02 -21.21
C ASP A 774 -19.51 18.17 -22.75
N TRP A 775 -18.96 17.17 -23.48
CA TRP A 775 -18.95 17.15 -24.94
C TRP A 775 -19.49 15.83 -25.48
N GLY A 776 -20.81 15.68 -25.47
CA GLY A 776 -21.50 14.56 -26.09
C GLY A 776 -23.01 14.63 -25.85
N ALA A 777 -23.67 15.56 -26.53
CA ALA A 777 -25.11 15.50 -26.80
C ALA A 777 -25.30 15.23 -28.28
#